data_166eca4dc0961fe7687bfdc043a421bd
#
_entry.id   166eca4dc0961fe7687bfdc043a421bd
#
_cell.length_a   1.000
_cell.length_b   1.000
_cell.length_c   1.000
_cell.angle_alpha   90.00
_cell.angle_beta   90.00
_cell.angle_gamma   90.00
#
_symmetry.space_group_name_H-M   'P 1'
#
loop_
_entity.id
_entity.type
_entity.pdbx_description
1 polymer ?
#
loop_
_entity_poly.entity_id
_entity_poly.type
_entity_poly.pdbx_seq_one_letter_code
_entity_poly.pdbx_strand_id
1 'polypeptide(L)'
;MSESLSDLIYLDYNATTPVDPRVVEVVRDSLERLWGNPSSGHRLGREARLAVETAREQVAACLGAEPGEIVFTSGGSESDNWAILGVVAQHPGAHVVTSAIEHPAVLEPLRAAERRGEITLAVVGVDRFGRVDPAAIAAAIAEDTVLVSIMLANNEVGTLQPIPEIAAICRERGVLLHTDAAQAVGKASVDVRTLGVDLLTVAGHKLYAPKGVGALYVRRGVQLAPLIRGAGHERGLRAGTENVASVVGLGLACQIAATELAEAKPRLRELRDRLESRLADGIPGLVRHGHPELRLPNTSSCALPGFDANLLLSRLADEVAASAGAACHTDEVTPSHVLTAMGVGLATARATVRFSVGRFTTEAEVDEGARRVIAVVRGAGHPEELRASGATKDPGAPGDLEASAADGPQAPRGPSSRRHAAAPQDDSQGRQVAPLAAPQDDSVRHQPVRLTQFTHGMGCACKIQPQVLEAVLKNLPRPDRAEVLVGTETADDACAWRLPDGTVLIQTVDFFTPIVDDPRLFGAIAAANALSDVYAMGARPLFALNIVGFPVGVLPVAVLEAILAGAQDVAAEAGIPVLGGHTIEDTEPKFGWVVTGTTTEASLWRNAGARPGDAIVLSKPIGSGVWATASKHGIAPPEGWARACAVMRRLNARAVELLRSATPHAVTDVTGFGLLGHLHEMLAASGVDAEVWADAVPVLPGTLRLIEQGEVPGGTRANAAHAASFAAFAAGVPEPLRLVLADAQTSGGLLAAVPPAAVAELLAAPAEEGAAFQVIGRVTGSGGGRIRVEAGPGPLLGAC
;
A
#
# COMPACT_ATOMS: atom_id res chain seq x y z
N MET A 1 -9.49 13.04 -23.51
CA MET A 1 -9.46 13.23 -22.03
C MET A 1 -10.88 13.55 -21.64
N SER A 2 -11.48 12.72 -20.81
CA SER A 2 -12.89 12.86 -20.39
C SER A 2 -13.07 14.13 -19.56
N GLU A 3 -14.26 14.74 -19.65
CA GLU A 3 -14.67 15.98 -18.96
C GLU A 3 -14.48 15.97 -17.43
N SER A 4 -14.17 14.84 -16.81
CA SER A 4 -14.01 14.66 -15.34
C SER A 4 -12.64 15.09 -14.76
N LEU A 5 -11.64 15.42 -15.58
CA LEU A 5 -10.33 15.89 -15.11
C LEU A 5 -10.18 17.42 -15.16
N SER A 6 -11.19 18.15 -15.62
CA SER A 6 -11.14 19.62 -15.81
C SER A 6 -11.18 20.40 -14.49
N ASP A 7 -11.63 19.82 -13.39
CA ASP A 7 -11.89 20.54 -12.12
C ASP A 7 -10.86 20.31 -11.02
N LEU A 8 -9.93 19.33 -11.20
CA LEU A 8 -8.87 19.04 -10.25
C LEU A 8 -7.69 20.01 -10.44
N ILE A 9 -7.38 20.78 -9.41
CA ILE A 9 -6.21 21.67 -9.38
C ILE A 9 -4.99 20.87 -8.92
N TYR A 10 -4.00 20.73 -9.81
CA TYR A 10 -2.81 19.93 -9.52
C TYR A 10 -1.67 20.79 -8.95
N LEU A 11 -1.41 20.66 -7.65
CA LEU A 11 -0.34 21.35 -6.92
C LEU A 11 0.67 20.37 -6.30
N ASP A 12 0.93 19.23 -6.97
CA ASP A 12 1.85 18.19 -6.48
C ASP A 12 2.96 17.80 -7.47
N TYR A 13 3.52 18.80 -8.15
CA TYR A 13 4.59 18.61 -9.16
C TYR A 13 5.91 18.05 -8.60
N ASN A 14 6.12 18.07 -7.29
CA ASN A 14 7.27 17.42 -6.67
C ASN A 14 7.06 15.89 -6.53
N ALA A 15 5.84 15.41 -6.48
CA ALA A 15 5.57 13.96 -6.48
C ALA A 15 5.79 13.37 -7.88
N THR A 16 5.19 13.99 -8.90
CA THR A 16 5.40 13.62 -10.31
C THR A 16 4.91 14.76 -11.21
N THR A 17 5.34 14.79 -12.47
CA THR A 17 4.84 15.76 -13.45
C THR A 17 4.02 15.06 -14.54
N PRO A 18 3.03 15.72 -15.17
CA PRO A 18 2.51 15.25 -16.43
C PRO A 18 3.64 15.27 -17.49
N VAL A 19 3.56 14.39 -18.47
CA VAL A 19 4.53 14.40 -19.56
C VAL A 19 4.26 15.62 -20.46
N ASP A 20 5.31 16.37 -20.83
CA ASP A 20 5.16 17.51 -21.75
C ASP A 20 4.56 17.05 -23.09
N PRO A 21 3.55 17.71 -23.65
CA PRO A 21 2.94 17.31 -24.92
C PRO A 21 3.95 17.11 -26.06
N ARG A 22 5.00 17.90 -26.13
CA ARG A 22 6.11 17.76 -27.10
C ARG A 22 6.87 16.46 -26.89
N VAL A 23 7.06 16.05 -25.61
CA VAL A 23 7.69 14.78 -25.25
C VAL A 23 6.76 13.61 -25.56
N VAL A 24 5.44 13.75 -25.34
CA VAL A 24 4.46 12.72 -25.72
C VAL A 24 4.53 12.40 -27.20
N GLU A 25 4.62 13.43 -28.06
CA GLU A 25 4.70 13.25 -29.52
C GLU A 25 5.96 12.49 -29.93
N VAL A 26 7.13 12.88 -29.40
CA VAL A 26 8.38 12.23 -29.76
C VAL A 26 8.47 10.79 -29.24
N VAL A 27 7.90 10.52 -28.06
CA VAL A 27 7.81 9.15 -27.51
C VAL A 27 6.91 8.28 -28.38
N ARG A 28 5.75 8.79 -28.81
CA ARG A 28 4.86 8.07 -29.72
C ARG A 28 5.53 7.74 -31.05
N ASP A 29 6.16 8.75 -31.70
CA ASP A 29 6.90 8.53 -32.95
C ASP A 29 8.02 7.51 -32.78
N SER A 30 8.72 7.55 -31.64
CA SER A 30 9.78 6.59 -31.31
C SER A 30 9.25 5.16 -31.17
N LEU A 31 8.10 4.95 -30.52
CA LEU A 31 7.45 3.65 -30.40
C LEU A 31 7.03 3.08 -31.76
N GLU A 32 6.58 3.93 -32.67
CA GLU A 32 6.15 3.53 -34.01
C GLU A 32 7.33 3.23 -34.96
N ARG A 33 8.45 3.97 -34.86
CA ARG A 33 9.52 3.95 -35.86
C ARG A 33 10.86 3.41 -35.35
N LEU A 34 11.20 3.61 -34.06
CA LEU A 34 12.51 3.28 -33.49
C LEU A 34 12.50 1.97 -32.68
N TRP A 35 11.73 0.97 -33.12
CA TRP A 35 11.58 -0.32 -32.45
C TRP A 35 12.76 -1.29 -32.65
N GLY A 36 13.76 -0.92 -33.47
CA GLY A 36 14.96 -1.72 -33.67
C GLY A 36 15.81 -1.81 -32.42
N ASN A 37 16.42 -2.99 -32.17
CA ASN A 37 17.36 -3.13 -31.05
C ASN A 37 18.64 -2.31 -31.32
N PRO A 38 19.03 -1.35 -30.47
CA PRO A 38 20.21 -0.51 -30.68
C PRO A 38 21.53 -1.27 -30.83
N SER A 39 21.61 -2.50 -30.30
CA SER A 39 22.79 -3.37 -30.45
C SER A 39 22.89 -4.03 -31.82
N SER A 40 21.84 -4.02 -32.65
CA SER A 40 21.81 -4.65 -33.98
C SER A 40 22.54 -3.81 -35.04
N GLY A 41 23.29 -4.48 -35.91
CA GLY A 41 24.05 -3.84 -36.99
C GLY A 41 23.24 -3.43 -38.23
N HIS A 42 21.96 -3.84 -38.35
CA HIS A 42 21.09 -3.45 -39.48
C HIS A 42 20.53 -2.02 -39.33
N ARG A 43 19.90 -1.50 -40.39
CA ARG A 43 19.45 -0.11 -40.44
C ARG A 43 18.60 0.32 -39.25
N LEU A 44 17.58 -0.46 -38.89
CA LEU A 44 16.68 -0.12 -37.75
C LEU A 44 17.42 -0.06 -36.42
N GLY A 45 18.39 -0.96 -36.17
CA GLY A 45 19.20 -0.91 -34.95
C GLY A 45 20.11 0.32 -34.91
N ARG A 46 20.69 0.69 -36.07
CA ARG A 46 21.51 1.93 -36.15
C ARG A 46 20.69 3.20 -35.93
N GLU A 47 19.46 3.27 -36.48
CA GLU A 47 18.55 4.40 -36.29
C GLU A 47 18.17 4.54 -34.82
N ALA A 48 17.80 3.44 -34.14
CA ALA A 48 17.48 3.43 -32.70
C ALA A 48 18.70 3.81 -31.84
N ARG A 49 19.90 3.32 -32.19
CA ARG A 49 21.16 3.71 -31.50
C ARG A 49 21.44 5.20 -31.66
N LEU A 50 21.30 5.73 -32.85
CA LEU A 50 21.51 7.18 -33.10
C LEU A 50 20.57 8.03 -32.25
N ALA A 51 19.30 7.63 -32.13
CA ALA A 51 18.33 8.33 -31.30
C ALA A 51 18.69 8.28 -29.80
N VAL A 52 19.19 7.15 -29.30
CA VAL A 52 19.70 7.02 -27.91
C VAL A 52 20.93 7.93 -27.70
N GLU A 53 21.86 7.96 -28.63
CA GLU A 53 23.06 8.83 -28.50
C GLU A 53 22.70 10.32 -28.59
N THR A 54 21.76 10.71 -29.46
CA THR A 54 21.25 12.10 -29.51
C THR A 54 20.60 12.50 -28.18
N ALA A 55 19.81 11.59 -27.57
CA ALA A 55 19.22 11.83 -26.25
C ALA A 55 20.28 11.95 -25.15
N ARG A 56 21.38 11.19 -25.27
CA ARG A 56 22.52 11.26 -24.34
C ARG A 56 23.22 12.60 -24.43
N GLU A 57 23.43 13.13 -25.65
CA GLU A 57 23.98 14.47 -25.89
C GLU A 57 23.09 15.57 -25.28
N GLN A 58 21.74 15.43 -25.40
CA GLN A 58 20.80 16.39 -24.84
C GLN A 58 20.82 16.38 -23.29
N VAL A 59 20.88 15.19 -22.66
CA VAL A 59 21.00 15.08 -21.20
C VAL A 59 22.35 15.66 -20.74
N ALA A 60 23.44 15.32 -21.42
CA ALA A 60 24.77 15.83 -21.09
C ALA A 60 24.81 17.36 -21.18
N ALA A 61 24.29 17.94 -22.26
CA ALA A 61 24.22 19.40 -22.44
C ALA A 61 23.41 20.09 -21.33
N CYS A 62 22.31 19.49 -20.89
CA CYS A 62 21.47 20.00 -19.79
C CYS A 62 22.24 20.05 -18.46
N LEU A 63 23.17 19.11 -18.23
CA LEU A 63 23.94 18.99 -16.98
C LEU A 63 25.33 19.64 -17.04
N GLY A 64 25.75 20.17 -18.19
CA GLY A 64 27.12 20.66 -18.41
C GLY A 64 28.18 19.53 -18.45
N ALA A 65 27.75 18.29 -18.77
CA ALA A 65 28.55 17.08 -18.82
C ALA A 65 29.02 16.73 -20.24
N GLU A 66 29.90 15.74 -20.38
CA GLU A 66 30.20 15.10 -21.65
C GLU A 66 29.25 13.91 -21.90
N PRO A 67 28.88 13.57 -23.15
CA PRO A 67 27.96 12.45 -23.42
C PRO A 67 28.46 11.10 -22.86
N GLY A 68 29.77 10.88 -22.85
CA GLY A 68 30.40 9.69 -22.27
C GLY A 68 30.27 9.55 -20.75
N GLU A 69 29.81 10.58 -20.07
CA GLU A 69 29.60 10.59 -18.61
C GLU A 69 28.13 10.31 -18.21
N ILE A 70 27.23 10.17 -19.20
CA ILE A 70 25.82 9.88 -18.95
C ILE A 70 25.55 8.39 -19.14
N VAL A 71 24.81 7.79 -18.20
CA VAL A 71 24.31 6.40 -18.25
C VAL A 71 22.81 6.42 -17.99
N PHE A 72 22.04 5.81 -18.88
CA PHE A 72 20.60 5.73 -18.71
C PHE A 72 20.19 4.65 -17.70
N THR A 73 19.18 4.98 -16.92
CA THR A 73 18.61 4.12 -15.87
C THR A 73 17.08 4.08 -15.99
N SER A 74 16.41 3.29 -15.15
CA SER A 74 14.94 3.27 -15.09
C SER A 74 14.33 4.41 -14.28
N GLY A 75 15.15 5.24 -13.60
CA GLY A 75 14.67 6.36 -12.78
C GLY A 75 15.63 6.77 -11.69
N GLY A 76 15.22 7.74 -10.88
CA GLY A 76 16.05 8.26 -9.78
C GLY A 76 16.47 7.18 -8.79
N SER A 77 15.54 6.32 -8.36
CA SER A 77 15.86 5.27 -7.38
C SER A 77 16.92 4.28 -7.87
N GLU A 78 16.90 3.88 -9.15
CA GLU A 78 17.98 3.06 -9.71
C GLU A 78 19.31 3.84 -9.72
N SER A 79 19.27 5.11 -10.11
CA SER A 79 20.46 5.97 -10.16
C SER A 79 21.10 6.17 -8.79
N ASP A 80 20.30 6.48 -7.76
CA ASP A 80 20.78 6.65 -6.37
C ASP A 80 21.35 5.34 -5.80
N ASN A 81 20.60 4.24 -5.93
CA ASN A 81 21.07 2.93 -5.48
C ASN A 81 22.36 2.55 -6.17
N TRP A 82 22.48 2.80 -7.47
CA TRP A 82 23.68 2.44 -8.20
C TRP A 82 24.87 3.34 -7.86
N ALA A 83 24.68 4.65 -7.74
CA ALA A 83 25.72 5.57 -7.29
C ALA A 83 26.31 5.14 -5.94
N ILE A 84 25.45 4.72 -5.01
CA ILE A 84 25.84 4.26 -3.67
C ILE A 84 26.47 2.86 -3.71
N LEU A 85 25.68 1.85 -4.11
CA LEU A 85 26.09 0.45 -4.05
C LEU A 85 27.21 0.14 -5.04
N GLY A 86 27.29 0.86 -6.16
CA GLY A 86 28.35 0.73 -7.13
C GLY A 86 29.72 1.21 -6.61
N VAL A 87 29.73 2.23 -5.73
CA VAL A 87 30.94 2.67 -5.03
C VAL A 87 31.26 1.70 -3.89
N VAL A 88 30.27 1.40 -3.03
CA VAL A 88 30.44 0.50 -1.87
C VAL A 88 30.98 -0.86 -2.28
N ALA A 89 30.49 -1.44 -3.38
CA ALA A 89 30.97 -2.73 -3.89
C ALA A 89 32.46 -2.75 -4.29
N GLN A 90 33.08 -1.58 -4.52
CA GLN A 90 34.50 -1.44 -4.80
C GLN A 90 35.34 -1.28 -3.52
N HIS A 91 34.71 -0.95 -2.39
CA HIS A 91 35.35 -0.58 -1.13
C HIS A 91 34.68 -1.27 0.07
N PRO A 92 34.81 -2.60 0.22
CA PRO A 92 34.21 -3.33 1.34
C PRO A 92 34.66 -2.80 2.69
N GLY A 93 33.71 -2.57 3.62
CA GLY A 93 33.96 -2.06 4.95
C GLY A 93 34.23 -0.55 5.05
N ALA A 94 34.04 0.19 3.94
CA ALA A 94 34.30 1.62 3.90
C ALA A 94 33.29 2.45 4.68
N HIS A 95 33.69 3.68 5.01
CA HIS A 95 32.80 4.67 5.64
C HIS A 95 32.10 5.53 4.57
N VAL A 96 30.79 5.82 4.81
CA VAL A 96 29.95 6.67 3.96
C VAL A 96 29.30 7.76 4.81
N VAL A 97 29.26 8.98 4.28
CA VAL A 97 28.59 10.13 4.92
C VAL A 97 27.34 10.53 4.12
N THR A 98 26.24 10.78 4.80
CA THR A 98 25.01 11.26 4.18
C THR A 98 24.26 12.23 5.10
N SER A 99 23.15 12.82 4.65
CA SER A 99 22.32 13.71 5.47
C SER A 99 21.05 13.01 6.00
N ALA A 100 20.54 13.55 7.09
CA ALA A 100 19.30 13.06 7.72
C ALA A 100 18.03 13.34 6.88
N ILE A 101 18.12 14.15 5.81
CA ILE A 101 16.97 14.59 5.00
C ILE A 101 16.96 14.00 3.59
N GLU A 102 17.80 13.02 3.32
CA GLU A 102 17.87 12.35 2.01
C GLU A 102 16.58 11.63 1.66
N HIS A 103 16.34 11.47 0.36
CA HIS A 103 15.25 10.62 -0.12
C HIS A 103 15.49 9.15 0.31
N PRO A 104 14.42 8.35 0.56
CA PRO A 104 14.56 6.93 0.90
C PRO A 104 15.41 6.13 -0.10
N ALA A 105 15.44 6.50 -1.38
CA ALA A 105 16.31 5.87 -2.39
C ALA A 105 17.82 6.01 -2.09
N VAL A 106 18.22 6.94 -1.21
CA VAL A 106 19.58 7.12 -0.69
C VAL A 106 19.73 6.50 0.70
N LEU A 107 18.78 6.79 1.62
CA LEU A 107 18.89 6.34 3.02
C LEU A 107 18.74 4.81 3.15
N GLU A 108 17.79 4.21 2.46
CA GLU A 108 17.50 2.79 2.66
C GLU A 108 18.62 1.86 2.12
N PRO A 109 19.21 2.06 0.92
CA PRO A 109 20.35 1.25 0.51
C PRO A 109 21.55 1.42 1.44
N LEU A 110 21.84 2.64 1.97
CA LEU A 110 22.89 2.88 2.94
C LEU A 110 22.65 2.15 4.26
N ARG A 111 21.45 2.28 4.83
CA ARG A 111 21.06 1.57 6.06
C ARG A 111 21.07 0.05 5.87
N ALA A 112 20.67 -0.43 4.69
CA ALA A 112 20.71 -1.86 4.38
C ALA A 112 22.17 -2.36 4.30
N ALA A 113 23.09 -1.63 3.67
CA ALA A 113 24.51 -1.97 3.62
C ALA A 113 25.16 -1.93 5.02
N GLU A 114 24.81 -0.95 5.86
CA GLU A 114 25.27 -0.85 7.25
C GLU A 114 24.78 -2.06 8.08
N ARG A 115 23.47 -2.42 8.00
CA ARG A 115 22.94 -3.60 8.70
C ARG A 115 23.62 -4.90 8.30
N ARG A 116 24.12 -5.02 7.05
CA ARG A 116 24.90 -6.18 6.58
C ARG A 116 26.37 -6.12 6.96
N GLY A 117 26.82 -5.04 7.61
CA GLY A 117 28.23 -4.83 7.97
C GLY A 117 29.13 -4.55 6.77
N GLU A 118 28.56 -4.12 5.64
CA GLU A 118 29.30 -3.81 4.41
C GLU A 118 29.94 -2.42 4.47
N ILE A 119 29.37 -1.52 5.26
CA ILE A 119 29.84 -0.14 5.48
C ILE A 119 29.68 0.29 6.94
N THR A 120 30.36 1.38 7.30
CA THR A 120 30.00 2.25 8.43
C THR A 120 29.34 3.51 7.89
N LEU A 121 28.30 4.02 8.56
CA LEU A 121 27.46 5.12 8.08
C LEU A 121 27.46 6.30 9.07
N ALA A 122 27.80 7.50 8.60
CA ALA A 122 27.58 8.73 9.32
C ALA A 122 26.43 9.52 8.71
N VAL A 123 25.39 9.79 9.52
CA VAL A 123 24.22 10.59 9.11
C VAL A 123 24.32 11.96 9.75
N VAL A 124 24.57 12.99 8.95
CA VAL A 124 24.73 14.38 9.42
C VAL A 124 23.38 15.06 9.53
N GLY A 125 23.16 15.77 10.63
CA GLY A 125 21.96 16.57 10.87
C GLY A 125 21.86 17.83 9.99
N VAL A 126 20.75 18.54 10.10
CA VAL A 126 20.48 19.79 9.37
C VAL A 126 20.04 20.89 10.34
N ASP A 127 20.08 22.12 9.86
CA ASP A 127 19.53 23.26 10.61
C ASP A 127 17.98 23.30 10.54
N ARG A 128 17.39 24.28 11.23
CA ARG A 128 15.92 24.48 11.23
C ARG A 128 15.31 24.75 9.86
N PHE A 129 16.10 25.05 8.84
CA PHE A 129 15.69 25.28 7.46
C PHE A 129 15.90 24.05 6.57
N GLY A 130 16.41 22.93 7.13
CA GLY A 130 16.72 21.73 6.39
C GLY A 130 18.01 21.87 5.55
N ARG A 131 18.98 22.67 6.00
CA ARG A 131 20.26 22.86 5.31
C ARG A 131 21.40 22.20 6.09
N VAL A 132 22.25 21.44 5.38
CA VAL A 132 23.45 20.82 5.93
C VAL A 132 24.52 21.89 6.16
N ASP A 133 25.25 21.80 7.27
CA ASP A 133 26.45 22.59 7.50
C ASP A 133 27.68 21.90 6.85
N PRO A 134 28.37 22.52 5.88
CA PRO A 134 29.59 21.98 5.30
C PRO A 134 30.68 21.63 6.32
N ALA A 135 30.76 22.36 7.45
CA ALA A 135 31.71 22.06 8.51
C ALA A 135 31.36 20.75 9.23
N ALA A 136 30.08 20.42 9.37
CA ALA A 136 29.64 19.14 9.93
C ALA A 136 29.98 17.97 8.99
N ILE A 137 29.88 18.15 7.66
CA ILE A 137 30.35 17.16 6.68
C ILE A 137 31.87 16.96 6.79
N ALA A 138 32.62 18.07 6.87
CA ALA A 138 34.08 17.99 7.03
C ALA A 138 34.50 17.22 8.31
N ALA A 139 33.76 17.41 9.41
CA ALA A 139 33.98 16.71 10.66
C ALA A 139 33.55 15.21 10.62
N ALA A 140 32.57 14.87 9.80
CA ALA A 140 32.09 13.49 9.64
C ALA A 140 32.99 12.65 8.71
N ILE A 141 33.78 13.26 7.81
CA ILE A 141 34.71 12.55 6.91
C ILE A 141 35.85 11.96 7.72
N ALA A 142 35.93 10.63 7.77
CA ALA A 142 36.98 9.83 8.36
C ALA A 142 38.07 9.46 7.30
N GLU A 143 39.17 8.82 7.72
CA GLU A 143 40.24 8.42 6.82
C GLU A 143 39.83 7.38 5.77
N ASP A 144 38.86 6.52 6.13
CA ASP A 144 38.30 5.45 5.32
C ASP A 144 37.00 5.85 4.60
N THR A 145 36.62 7.13 4.61
CA THR A 145 35.44 7.63 3.89
C THR A 145 35.67 7.56 2.38
N VAL A 146 34.78 6.89 1.65
CA VAL A 146 34.87 6.75 0.19
C VAL A 146 33.82 7.55 -0.55
N LEU A 147 32.68 7.86 0.10
CA LEU A 147 31.53 8.53 -0.52
C LEU A 147 30.87 9.50 0.48
N VAL A 148 30.56 10.69 -0.01
CA VAL A 148 29.59 11.61 0.58
C VAL A 148 28.39 11.67 -0.35
N SER A 149 27.18 11.49 0.16
CA SER A 149 25.94 11.57 -0.64
C SER A 149 24.99 12.58 -0.03
N ILE A 150 24.81 13.72 -0.69
CA ILE A 150 23.95 14.84 -0.25
C ILE A 150 23.08 15.31 -1.39
N MET A 151 21.75 15.31 -1.21
CA MET A 151 20.81 15.78 -2.23
C MET A 151 21.04 17.25 -2.59
N LEU A 152 20.79 17.63 -3.83
CA LEU A 152 20.91 19.04 -4.25
C LEU A 152 19.78 19.91 -3.74
N ALA A 153 18.57 19.35 -3.72
CA ALA A 153 17.37 20.06 -3.24
C ALA A 153 16.40 19.10 -2.56
N ASN A 154 15.93 19.47 -1.38
CA ASN A 154 14.98 18.63 -0.66
C ASN A 154 13.59 18.62 -1.32
N ASN A 155 12.99 17.46 -1.45
CA ASN A 155 11.71 17.22 -2.12
C ASN A 155 10.48 17.69 -1.31
N GLU A 156 10.62 17.91 0.01
CA GLU A 156 9.52 18.30 0.88
C GLU A 156 9.50 19.79 1.19
N VAL A 157 10.63 20.34 1.62
CA VAL A 157 10.74 21.76 2.01
C VAL A 157 11.40 22.64 0.95
N GLY A 158 11.94 22.04 -0.09
CA GLY A 158 12.54 22.74 -1.23
C GLY A 158 13.93 23.31 -0.98
N THR A 159 14.51 23.21 0.21
CA THR A 159 15.81 23.80 0.57
C THR A 159 16.94 23.28 -0.30
N LEU A 160 17.75 24.20 -0.83
CA LEU A 160 18.94 23.93 -1.62
C LEU A 160 20.13 23.69 -0.70
N GLN A 161 20.90 22.63 -0.98
CA GLN A 161 22.07 22.26 -0.20
C GLN A 161 23.35 22.93 -0.73
N PRO A 162 24.38 23.13 0.10
CA PRO A 162 25.64 23.80 -0.23
C PRO A 162 26.60 22.86 -0.96
N ILE A 163 26.20 22.30 -2.11
CA ILE A 163 26.95 21.26 -2.83
C ILE A 163 28.34 21.74 -3.28
N PRO A 164 28.54 22.97 -3.82
CA PRO A 164 29.87 23.41 -4.22
C PRO A 164 30.87 23.48 -3.06
N GLU A 165 30.42 23.91 -1.89
CA GLU A 165 31.24 23.99 -0.66
C GLU A 165 31.60 22.58 -0.18
N ILE A 166 30.63 21.64 -0.18
CA ILE A 166 30.86 20.23 0.16
C ILE A 166 31.80 19.58 -0.86
N ALA A 167 31.64 19.88 -2.15
CA ALA A 167 32.51 19.36 -3.21
C ALA A 167 33.99 19.78 -3.03
N ALA A 168 34.19 21.02 -2.58
CA ALA A 168 35.55 21.47 -2.26
C ALA A 168 36.18 20.65 -1.14
N ILE A 169 35.46 20.37 -0.07
CA ILE A 169 35.86 19.54 1.06
C ILE A 169 36.15 18.10 0.61
N CYS A 170 35.25 17.50 -0.14
CA CYS A 170 35.41 16.13 -0.64
C CYS A 170 36.60 15.98 -1.55
N ARG A 171 36.86 16.95 -2.43
CA ARG A 171 38.01 16.97 -3.33
C ARG A 171 39.33 17.08 -2.55
N GLU A 172 39.39 17.93 -1.53
CA GLU A 172 40.57 18.06 -0.66
C GLU A 172 40.91 16.77 0.07
N ARG A 173 39.87 16.00 0.44
CA ARG A 173 40.00 14.73 1.16
C ARG A 173 40.09 13.50 0.23
N GLY A 174 39.94 13.67 -1.09
CA GLY A 174 39.97 12.54 -2.04
C GLY A 174 38.75 11.64 -1.97
N VAL A 175 37.61 12.15 -1.47
CA VAL A 175 36.34 11.43 -1.28
C VAL A 175 35.41 11.73 -2.45
N LEU A 176 34.68 10.73 -2.95
CA LEU A 176 33.68 10.92 -4.00
C LEU A 176 32.45 11.65 -3.44
N LEU A 177 31.86 12.54 -4.27
CA LEU A 177 30.60 13.24 -3.96
C LEU A 177 29.50 12.81 -4.92
N HIS A 178 28.45 12.23 -4.38
CA HIS A 178 27.15 12.00 -5.06
C HIS A 178 26.15 13.06 -4.65
N THR A 179 25.30 13.49 -5.60
CA THR A 179 24.15 14.34 -5.32
C THR A 179 22.89 13.82 -6.03
N ASP A 180 21.79 13.63 -5.27
CA ASP A 180 20.47 13.44 -5.84
C ASP A 180 19.94 14.81 -6.33
N ALA A 181 19.88 14.98 -7.66
CA ALA A 181 19.40 16.20 -8.31
C ALA A 181 17.97 16.05 -8.88
N ALA A 182 17.24 14.98 -8.52
CA ALA A 182 15.92 14.66 -9.05
C ALA A 182 14.95 15.84 -8.95
N GLN A 183 14.99 16.62 -7.88
CA GLN A 183 14.13 17.80 -7.71
C GLN A 183 14.70 19.08 -8.34
N ALA A 184 15.99 19.14 -8.61
CA ALA A 184 16.65 20.37 -9.03
C ALA A 184 16.69 20.54 -10.56
N VAL A 185 16.86 19.45 -11.33
CA VAL A 185 16.94 19.51 -12.80
C VAL A 185 15.65 20.11 -13.37
N GLY A 186 15.78 21.14 -14.21
CA GLY A 186 14.66 21.86 -14.80
C GLY A 186 13.96 22.89 -13.89
N LYS A 187 14.43 23.04 -12.61
CA LYS A 187 13.89 24.02 -11.65
C LYS A 187 14.96 24.95 -11.09
N ALA A 188 16.18 24.44 -10.97
CA ALA A 188 17.37 25.21 -10.56
C ALA A 188 18.49 25.03 -11.60
N SER A 189 19.51 25.88 -11.54
CA SER A 189 20.71 25.69 -12.36
C SER A 189 21.46 24.45 -11.86
N VAL A 190 21.66 23.49 -12.76
CA VAL A 190 22.41 22.26 -12.50
C VAL A 190 23.52 22.16 -13.57
N ASP A 191 24.76 22.39 -13.15
CA ASP A 191 25.96 22.23 -13.98
C ASP A 191 27.00 21.47 -13.16
N VAL A 192 27.33 20.26 -13.58
CA VAL A 192 28.21 19.33 -12.81
C VAL A 192 29.62 19.88 -12.58
N ARG A 193 30.08 20.76 -13.48
CA ARG A 193 31.40 21.41 -13.37
C ARG A 193 31.38 22.45 -12.24
N THR A 194 30.32 23.24 -12.17
CA THR A 194 30.11 24.26 -11.11
C THR A 194 29.81 23.60 -9.76
N LEU A 195 29.01 22.55 -9.76
CA LEU A 195 28.69 21.78 -8.54
C LEU A 195 29.90 21.00 -8.02
N GLY A 196 30.79 20.55 -8.93
CA GLY A 196 31.99 19.82 -8.59
C GLY A 196 31.77 18.39 -8.11
N VAL A 197 30.65 17.78 -8.49
CA VAL A 197 30.23 16.42 -8.07
C VAL A 197 30.88 15.35 -8.96
N ASP A 198 30.95 14.15 -8.44
CA ASP A 198 31.46 12.97 -9.12
C ASP A 198 30.33 12.11 -9.71
N LEU A 199 29.17 12.11 -9.03
CA LEU A 199 27.96 11.37 -9.38
C LEU A 199 26.74 12.27 -9.21
N LEU A 200 25.80 12.21 -10.16
CA LEU A 200 24.56 13.00 -10.07
C LEU A 200 23.37 12.22 -10.63
N THR A 201 22.30 12.11 -9.83
CA THR A 201 21.06 11.44 -10.19
C THR A 201 20.09 12.37 -10.88
N VAL A 202 19.48 11.87 -11.99
CA VAL A 202 18.35 12.50 -12.71
C VAL A 202 17.16 11.56 -12.73
N ALA A 203 15.97 12.10 -12.40
CA ALA A 203 14.70 11.38 -12.46
C ALA A 203 13.78 12.00 -13.51
N GLY A 204 13.50 11.29 -14.61
CA GLY A 204 12.78 11.82 -15.76
C GLY A 204 11.39 12.35 -15.40
N HIS A 205 10.61 11.63 -14.60
CA HIS A 205 9.25 12.02 -14.26
C HIS A 205 9.13 13.27 -13.36
N LYS A 206 10.25 13.86 -12.92
CA LYS A 206 10.30 15.13 -12.17
C LYS A 206 10.54 16.33 -13.08
N LEU A 207 10.85 16.10 -14.36
CA LEU A 207 11.12 17.13 -15.36
C LEU A 207 10.31 16.93 -16.65
N TYR A 208 9.09 16.42 -16.52
CA TYR A 208 8.10 16.27 -17.60
C TYR A 208 8.46 15.21 -18.66
N ALA A 209 9.36 14.26 -18.34
CA ALA A 209 9.61 13.05 -19.11
C ALA A 209 8.73 11.88 -18.64
N PRO A 210 8.66 10.76 -19.38
CA PRO A 210 7.96 9.57 -18.96
C PRO A 210 8.47 9.02 -17.62
N LYS A 211 7.59 8.32 -16.86
CA LYS A 211 8.00 7.44 -15.77
C LYS A 211 8.80 6.27 -16.34
N GLY A 212 9.67 5.65 -15.55
CA GLY A 212 10.45 4.48 -15.98
C GLY A 212 11.71 4.86 -16.79
N VAL A 213 12.19 6.11 -16.68
CA VAL A 213 13.46 6.56 -17.24
C VAL A 213 14.15 7.58 -16.34
N GLY A 214 15.46 7.49 -16.24
CA GLY A 214 16.35 8.40 -15.54
C GLY A 214 17.75 8.36 -16.14
N ALA A 215 18.67 9.05 -15.51
CA ALA A 215 20.08 9.01 -15.87
C ALA A 215 20.97 9.18 -14.63
N LEU A 216 22.13 8.54 -14.65
CA LEU A 216 23.23 8.79 -13.73
C LEU A 216 24.38 9.48 -14.50
N TYR A 217 24.77 10.66 -14.04
CA TYR A 217 26.04 11.23 -14.42
C TYR A 217 27.15 10.56 -13.61
N VAL A 218 28.19 10.09 -14.31
CA VAL A 218 29.39 9.48 -13.74
C VAL A 218 30.59 10.21 -14.29
N ARG A 219 31.27 11.01 -13.48
CA ARG A 219 32.45 11.76 -13.87
C ARG A 219 33.51 10.83 -14.46
N ARG A 220 34.14 11.22 -15.54
CA ARG A 220 35.19 10.45 -16.19
C ARG A 220 36.29 10.04 -15.19
N GLY A 221 36.61 8.75 -15.15
CA GLY A 221 37.57 8.16 -14.23
C GLY A 221 37.00 7.58 -12.93
N VAL A 222 35.75 7.90 -12.59
CA VAL A 222 35.06 7.24 -11.47
C VAL A 222 34.70 5.81 -11.86
N GLN A 223 35.06 4.86 -11.01
CA GLN A 223 34.77 3.45 -11.19
C GLN A 223 33.48 3.08 -10.40
N LEU A 224 32.54 2.44 -11.06
CA LEU A 224 31.35 1.89 -10.42
C LEU A 224 31.21 0.40 -10.75
N ALA A 225 30.91 -0.41 -9.76
CA ALA A 225 30.47 -1.77 -10.02
C ALA A 225 29.06 -1.75 -10.65
N PRO A 226 28.79 -2.52 -11.72
CA PRO A 226 27.45 -2.59 -12.29
C PRO A 226 26.43 -3.11 -11.26
N LEU A 227 25.32 -2.37 -11.09
CA LEU A 227 24.19 -2.81 -10.25
C LEU A 227 23.41 -3.89 -10.99
N ILE A 228 23.06 -3.64 -12.25
CA ILE A 228 22.37 -4.61 -13.12
C ILE A 228 23.40 -5.25 -14.04
N ARG A 229 23.62 -6.54 -13.87
CA ARG A 229 24.62 -7.33 -14.61
C ARG A 229 23.99 -8.08 -15.79
N GLY A 230 24.71 -8.19 -16.91
CA GLY A 230 24.24 -8.86 -18.13
C GLY A 230 25.06 -8.50 -19.35
N ALA A 231 24.42 -8.31 -20.51
CA ALA A 231 25.09 -7.90 -21.74
C ALA A 231 25.66 -6.48 -21.65
N GLY A 232 26.60 -6.15 -22.53
CA GLY A 232 27.41 -4.93 -22.47
C GLY A 232 26.73 -3.62 -22.88
N HIS A 233 25.42 -3.46 -22.62
CA HIS A 233 24.72 -2.20 -22.87
C HIS A 233 25.30 -1.09 -21.98
N GLU A 234 25.04 0.16 -22.33
CA GLU A 234 25.56 1.32 -21.61
C GLU A 234 27.07 1.20 -21.32
N ARG A 235 27.83 0.77 -22.32
CA ARG A 235 29.30 0.56 -22.24
C ARG A 235 29.72 -0.46 -21.18
N GLY A 236 28.85 -1.46 -20.89
CA GLY A 236 29.08 -2.48 -19.87
C GLY A 236 28.71 -2.07 -18.45
N LEU A 237 28.22 -0.87 -18.27
CA LEU A 237 27.89 -0.30 -16.96
C LEU A 237 26.49 -0.68 -16.49
N ARG A 238 25.54 -0.80 -17.43
CA ARG A 238 24.13 -1.13 -17.09
C ARG A 238 23.55 -2.05 -18.16
N ALA A 239 23.30 -3.29 -17.81
CA ALA A 239 22.77 -4.29 -18.72
C ALA A 239 21.24 -4.10 -18.97
N GLY A 240 20.78 -4.63 -20.11
CA GLY A 240 19.38 -4.58 -20.53
C GLY A 240 19.19 -3.71 -21.77
N THR A 241 18.39 -4.21 -22.72
CA THR A 241 18.07 -3.46 -23.96
C THR A 241 17.51 -2.08 -23.59
N GLU A 242 18.01 -1.06 -24.25
CA GLU A 242 17.68 0.34 -23.96
C GLU A 242 16.20 0.61 -24.26
N ASN A 243 15.50 1.28 -23.36
CA ASN A 243 14.13 1.79 -23.54
C ASN A 243 14.17 3.03 -24.44
N VAL A 244 14.35 2.79 -25.74
CA VAL A 244 14.61 3.83 -26.75
C VAL A 244 13.61 4.99 -26.66
N ALA A 245 12.32 4.69 -26.62
CA ALA A 245 11.27 5.70 -26.62
C ALA A 245 11.31 6.60 -25.36
N SER A 246 11.49 6.01 -24.20
CA SER A 246 11.57 6.79 -22.96
C SER A 246 12.89 7.57 -22.85
N VAL A 247 14.00 6.99 -23.34
CA VAL A 247 15.31 7.66 -23.39
C VAL A 247 15.25 8.90 -24.30
N VAL A 248 14.65 8.78 -25.48
CA VAL A 248 14.44 9.90 -26.40
C VAL A 248 13.56 10.98 -25.77
N GLY A 249 12.49 10.54 -25.06
CA GLY A 249 11.65 11.44 -24.28
C GLY A 249 12.38 12.19 -23.18
N LEU A 250 13.30 11.52 -22.45
CA LEU A 250 14.14 12.14 -21.43
C LEU A 250 15.10 13.16 -22.04
N GLY A 251 15.73 12.84 -23.18
CA GLY A 251 16.62 13.75 -23.90
C GLY A 251 15.91 15.06 -24.26
N LEU A 252 14.74 14.96 -24.89
CA LEU A 252 13.94 16.15 -25.23
C LEU A 252 13.48 16.93 -24.00
N ALA A 253 13.06 16.25 -22.94
CA ALA A 253 12.66 16.92 -21.69
C ALA A 253 13.83 17.71 -21.06
N CYS A 254 15.04 17.15 -21.08
CA CYS A 254 16.26 17.85 -20.65
C CYS A 254 16.58 19.07 -21.54
N GLN A 255 16.45 18.93 -22.85
CA GLN A 255 16.65 20.05 -23.78
C GLN A 255 15.65 21.17 -23.51
N ILE A 256 14.37 20.87 -23.35
CA ILE A 256 13.32 21.82 -22.99
C ILE A 256 13.64 22.49 -21.65
N ALA A 257 14.01 21.70 -20.66
CA ALA A 257 14.35 22.20 -19.32
C ALA A 257 15.51 23.20 -19.37
N ALA A 258 16.56 22.89 -20.13
CA ALA A 258 17.72 23.78 -20.28
C ALA A 258 17.37 25.09 -21.01
N THR A 259 16.57 25.00 -22.07
CA THR A 259 16.19 26.19 -22.87
C THR A 259 15.22 27.11 -22.14
N GLU A 260 14.26 26.56 -21.41
CA GLU A 260 13.17 27.32 -20.78
C GLU A 260 13.46 27.76 -19.35
N LEU A 261 14.54 27.27 -18.69
CA LEU A 261 14.83 27.49 -17.27
C LEU A 261 14.84 28.98 -16.89
N ALA A 262 15.42 29.83 -17.75
CA ALA A 262 15.57 31.28 -17.49
C ALA A 262 14.20 31.99 -17.34
N GLU A 263 13.19 31.56 -18.10
CA GLU A 263 11.83 32.08 -18.04
C GLU A 263 10.97 31.34 -17.01
N ALA A 264 11.13 30.02 -16.89
CA ALA A 264 10.34 29.19 -16.00
C ALA A 264 10.63 29.48 -14.52
N LYS A 265 11.88 29.71 -14.15
CA LYS A 265 12.29 29.91 -12.75
C LYS A 265 11.63 31.13 -12.08
N PRO A 266 11.63 32.36 -12.63
CA PRO A 266 10.91 33.48 -12.04
C PRO A 266 9.40 33.25 -11.99
N ARG A 267 8.79 32.73 -13.06
CA ARG A 267 7.36 32.42 -13.12
C ARG A 267 6.93 31.42 -12.04
N LEU A 268 7.67 30.33 -11.85
CA LEU A 268 7.39 29.35 -10.79
C LEU A 268 7.49 29.98 -9.41
N ARG A 269 8.44 30.88 -9.19
CA ARG A 269 8.59 31.63 -7.95
C ARG A 269 7.37 32.52 -7.71
N GLU A 270 6.93 33.27 -8.69
CA GLU A 270 5.74 34.14 -8.58
C GLU A 270 4.49 33.34 -8.25
N LEU A 271 4.25 32.22 -8.90
CA LEU A 271 3.11 31.34 -8.60
C LEU A 271 3.17 30.76 -7.19
N ARG A 272 4.34 30.30 -6.73
CA ARG A 272 4.55 29.81 -5.38
C ARG A 272 4.34 30.93 -4.34
N ASP A 273 4.93 32.10 -4.54
CA ASP A 273 4.84 33.22 -3.61
C ASP A 273 3.40 33.75 -3.53
N ARG A 274 2.67 33.75 -4.67
CA ARG A 274 1.23 34.03 -4.73
C ARG A 274 0.43 33.04 -3.89
N LEU A 275 0.68 31.73 -4.03
CA LEU A 275 0.02 30.69 -3.22
C LEU A 275 0.29 30.92 -1.73
N GLU A 276 1.55 31.10 -1.34
CA GLU A 276 1.95 31.35 0.04
C GLU A 276 1.31 32.61 0.64
N SER A 277 1.21 33.69 -0.13
CA SER A 277 0.55 34.91 0.32
C SER A 277 -0.94 34.68 0.55
N ARG A 278 -1.66 34.06 -0.41
CA ARG A 278 -3.08 33.77 -0.27
C ARG A 278 -3.38 32.89 0.93
N LEU A 279 -2.57 31.85 1.14
CA LEU A 279 -2.73 30.96 2.29
C LEU A 279 -2.47 31.68 3.60
N ALA A 280 -1.43 32.53 3.68
CA ALA A 280 -1.09 33.29 4.88
C ALA A 280 -2.17 34.34 5.22
N ASP A 281 -2.74 35.02 4.23
CA ASP A 281 -3.85 35.97 4.42
C ASP A 281 -5.14 35.25 4.88
N GLY A 282 -5.33 34.01 4.40
CA GLY A 282 -6.52 33.21 4.72
C GLY A 282 -6.45 32.39 5.99
N ILE A 283 -5.25 32.04 6.47
CA ILE A 283 -5.03 31.10 7.58
C ILE A 283 -4.09 31.76 8.61
N PRO A 284 -4.64 32.38 9.68
CA PRO A 284 -3.83 32.98 10.72
C PRO A 284 -2.88 31.97 11.38
N GLY A 285 -1.63 32.39 11.57
CA GLY A 285 -0.64 31.54 12.26
C GLY A 285 0.00 30.46 11.34
N LEU A 286 -0.22 30.50 10.04
CA LEU A 286 0.46 29.62 9.08
C LEU A 286 1.98 29.69 9.25
N VAL A 287 2.63 28.52 9.34
CA VAL A 287 4.09 28.41 9.49
C VAL A 287 4.68 27.84 8.21
N ARG A 288 5.67 28.53 7.63
CA ARG A 288 6.40 28.06 6.45
C ARG A 288 7.67 27.34 6.86
N HIS A 289 7.95 26.21 6.23
CA HIS A 289 9.17 25.40 6.39
C HIS A 289 10.12 25.61 5.20
N GLY A 290 11.38 25.25 5.40
CA GLY A 290 12.45 25.40 4.43
C GLY A 290 13.14 26.78 4.48
N HIS A 291 14.18 26.93 3.70
CA HIS A 291 14.97 28.17 3.68
C HIS A 291 14.21 29.29 2.95
N PRO A 292 14.19 30.51 3.50
CA PRO A 292 13.41 31.60 2.90
C PRO A 292 13.86 32.01 1.50
N GLU A 293 15.15 31.89 1.18
CA GLU A 293 15.75 32.34 -0.07
C GLU A 293 16.38 31.18 -0.87
N LEU A 294 17.18 30.32 -0.21
CA LEU A 294 17.92 29.22 -0.84
C LEU A 294 16.99 28.00 -0.97
N ARG A 295 16.00 28.08 -1.83
CA ARG A 295 15.02 27.02 -2.09
C ARG A 295 14.57 26.94 -3.54
N LEU A 296 14.00 25.81 -3.89
CA LEU A 296 13.38 25.60 -5.20
C LEU A 296 12.30 26.66 -5.47
N PRO A 297 12.16 27.13 -6.70
CA PRO A 297 11.20 28.19 -7.04
C PRO A 297 9.74 27.75 -6.95
N ASN A 298 9.47 26.46 -6.99
CA ASN A 298 8.14 25.87 -7.13
C ASN A 298 7.58 25.22 -5.87
N THR A 299 8.34 25.10 -4.79
CA THR A 299 7.99 24.30 -3.61
C THR A 299 7.59 25.20 -2.44
N SER A 300 6.45 24.90 -1.83
CA SER A 300 5.95 25.52 -0.59
C SER A 300 5.57 24.42 0.40
N SER A 301 6.14 24.45 1.60
CA SER A 301 5.83 23.56 2.72
C SER A 301 5.27 24.38 3.86
N CYS A 302 3.98 24.19 4.17
CA CYS A 302 3.24 25.04 5.10
C CYS A 302 2.51 24.21 6.16
N ALA A 303 2.73 24.51 7.46
CA ALA A 303 1.89 23.97 8.51
C ALA A 303 0.65 24.85 8.71
N LEU A 304 -0.51 24.22 8.76
CA LEU A 304 -1.83 24.84 8.93
C LEU A 304 -2.29 24.63 10.38
N PRO A 305 -2.18 25.62 11.26
CA PRO A 305 -2.39 25.45 12.70
C PRO A 305 -3.77 24.89 13.03
N GLY A 306 -3.82 23.86 13.89
CA GLY A 306 -5.05 23.26 14.35
C GLY A 306 -5.69 22.27 13.37
N PHE A 307 -5.03 21.98 12.22
CA PHE A 307 -5.54 21.04 11.21
C PHE A 307 -4.62 19.84 11.02
N ASP A 308 -5.18 18.67 10.74
CA ASP A 308 -4.43 17.51 10.28
C ASP A 308 -4.35 17.52 8.75
N ALA A 309 -3.13 17.47 8.21
CA ALA A 309 -2.88 17.57 6.77
C ALA A 309 -3.53 16.44 5.96
N ASN A 310 -3.56 15.21 6.49
CA ASN A 310 -4.18 14.06 5.80
C ASN A 310 -5.69 14.22 5.74
N LEU A 311 -6.31 14.70 6.83
CA LEU A 311 -7.74 15.00 6.85
C LEU A 311 -8.10 16.13 5.87
N LEU A 312 -7.27 17.18 5.80
CA LEU A 312 -7.45 18.24 4.81
C LEU A 312 -7.41 17.69 3.39
N LEU A 313 -6.37 16.92 3.07
CA LEU A 313 -6.17 16.37 1.71
C LEU A 313 -7.25 15.35 1.34
N SER A 314 -7.76 14.56 2.30
CA SER A 314 -8.88 13.66 2.04
C SER A 314 -10.18 14.41 1.71
N ARG A 315 -10.41 15.59 2.31
CA ARG A 315 -11.57 16.43 2.00
C ARG A 315 -11.44 17.16 0.65
N LEU A 316 -10.21 17.35 0.18
CA LEU A 316 -9.89 18.02 -1.08
C LEU A 316 -9.50 17.05 -2.19
N ALA A 317 -9.64 15.74 -1.99
CA ALA A 317 -9.07 14.70 -2.87
C ALA A 317 -9.48 14.86 -4.35
N ASP A 318 -10.70 15.29 -4.62
CA ASP A 318 -11.23 15.50 -5.97
C ASP A 318 -11.10 16.96 -6.45
N GLU A 319 -10.57 17.87 -5.61
CA GLU A 319 -10.52 19.30 -5.90
C GLU A 319 -9.11 19.87 -5.98
N VAL A 320 -8.19 19.45 -5.08
CA VAL A 320 -6.81 19.96 -5.01
C VAL A 320 -5.85 18.82 -4.68
N ALA A 321 -4.97 18.50 -5.59
CA ALA A 321 -3.89 17.53 -5.37
C ALA A 321 -2.68 18.22 -4.72
N ALA A 322 -2.28 17.77 -3.53
CA ALA A 322 -1.09 18.17 -2.80
C ALA A 322 -0.61 16.98 -1.91
N SER A 323 0.53 17.11 -1.25
CA SER A 323 1.08 16.05 -0.40
C SER A 323 1.14 16.46 1.07
N ALA A 324 0.84 15.53 2.00
CA ALA A 324 1.06 15.77 3.43
C ALA A 324 2.54 15.69 3.79
N GLY A 325 2.97 16.47 4.79
CA GLY A 325 4.28 16.38 5.43
C GLY A 325 4.42 15.25 6.45
N ALA A 326 3.41 14.39 6.56
CA ALA A 326 3.40 13.18 7.35
C ALA A 326 2.78 12.07 6.50
N ALA A 327 3.50 10.98 6.29
CA ALA A 327 2.96 9.82 5.59
C ALA A 327 1.97 9.09 6.50
N CYS A 328 0.74 8.92 6.04
CA CYS A 328 -0.17 7.93 6.58
C CYS A 328 0.23 6.56 6.02
N HIS A 329 1.16 5.90 6.67
CA HIS A 329 1.36 4.47 6.50
C HIS A 329 0.76 3.82 7.74
N THR A 330 -0.42 3.20 7.57
CA THR A 330 -1.10 2.35 8.57
C THR A 330 -0.98 2.83 10.02
N ASP A 331 -2.04 3.48 10.51
CA ASP A 331 -2.38 3.74 11.94
C ASP A 331 -1.42 4.53 12.85
N GLU A 332 -0.18 4.73 12.48
CA GLU A 332 0.70 5.73 13.08
C GLU A 332 1.01 6.82 12.06
N VAL A 333 0.52 8.03 12.33
CA VAL A 333 0.94 9.22 11.59
C VAL A 333 2.39 9.50 11.95
N THR A 334 3.30 8.88 11.20
CA THR A 334 4.73 9.12 11.37
C THR A 334 5.06 10.45 10.70
N PRO A 335 5.56 11.45 11.45
CA PRO A 335 5.98 12.70 10.86
C PRO A 335 7.10 12.44 9.85
N SER A 336 7.17 13.26 8.81
CA SER A 336 8.28 13.22 7.87
C SER A 336 9.62 13.23 8.60
N HIS A 337 10.53 12.33 8.20
CA HIS A 337 11.89 12.31 8.73
C HIS A 337 12.62 13.64 8.45
N VAL A 338 12.27 14.34 7.37
CA VAL A 338 12.80 15.68 7.02
C VAL A 338 12.38 16.70 8.07
N LEU A 339 11.07 16.80 8.36
CA LEU A 339 10.55 17.74 9.36
C LEU A 339 11.06 17.39 10.77
N THR A 340 11.21 16.10 11.07
CA THR A 340 11.81 15.63 12.34
C THR A 340 13.27 16.04 12.45
N ALA A 341 14.07 15.85 11.40
CA ALA A 341 15.48 16.26 11.36
C ALA A 341 15.66 17.77 11.49
N MET A 342 14.69 18.58 11.03
CA MET A 342 14.64 20.04 11.19
C MET A 342 14.19 20.47 12.58
N GLY A 343 13.84 19.56 13.49
CA GLY A 343 13.36 19.86 14.83
C GLY A 343 11.91 20.37 14.88
N VAL A 344 11.10 20.12 13.84
CA VAL A 344 9.69 20.50 13.81
C VAL A 344 8.90 19.57 14.75
N GLY A 345 8.17 20.16 15.70
CA GLY A 345 7.35 19.41 16.65
C GLY A 345 6.24 18.62 15.97
N LEU A 346 5.86 17.47 16.55
CA LEU A 346 4.90 16.50 15.98
C LEU A 346 3.57 17.14 15.55
N ALA A 347 2.99 18.03 16.36
CA ALA A 347 1.73 18.69 16.03
C ALA A 347 1.84 19.58 14.78
N THR A 348 2.95 20.31 14.62
CA THR A 348 3.24 21.15 13.46
C THR A 348 3.53 20.29 12.23
N ALA A 349 4.28 19.20 12.39
CA ALA A 349 4.58 18.26 11.30
C ALA A 349 3.29 17.60 10.75
N ARG A 350 2.36 17.20 11.62
CA ARG A 350 1.04 16.67 11.24
C ARG A 350 0.17 17.68 10.50
N ALA A 351 0.34 18.96 10.80
CA ALA A 351 -0.39 20.05 10.15
C ALA A 351 0.25 20.52 8.85
N THR A 352 1.39 19.92 8.44
CA THR A 352 2.18 20.38 7.29
C THR A 352 1.68 19.77 5.98
N VAL A 353 1.43 20.65 5.00
CA VAL A 353 1.11 20.30 3.61
C VAL A 353 2.21 20.85 2.71
N ARG A 354 2.67 20.02 1.78
CA ARG A 354 3.54 20.45 0.68
C ARG A 354 2.70 20.73 -0.55
N PHE A 355 2.81 21.94 -1.04
CA PHE A 355 2.30 22.34 -2.34
C PHE A 355 3.48 22.52 -3.33
N SER A 356 3.29 22.17 -4.58
CA SER A 356 4.30 22.41 -5.60
C SER A 356 3.65 22.72 -6.94
N VAL A 357 3.95 23.90 -7.44
CA VAL A 357 3.48 24.39 -8.76
C VAL A 357 4.39 23.87 -9.88
N GLY A 358 3.89 23.88 -11.12
CA GLY A 358 4.63 23.37 -12.25
C GLY A 358 4.50 24.23 -13.51
N ARG A 359 5.08 23.74 -14.62
CA ARG A 359 5.08 24.42 -15.92
C ARG A 359 3.69 24.79 -16.42
N PHE A 360 2.70 23.94 -16.15
CA PHE A 360 1.34 24.13 -16.64
C PHE A 360 0.41 24.81 -15.62
N THR A 361 0.86 25.06 -14.39
CA THR A 361 0.07 25.75 -13.38
C THR A 361 -0.20 27.19 -13.78
N THR A 362 -1.45 27.62 -13.69
CA THR A 362 -1.90 29.01 -13.98
C THR A 362 -2.11 29.80 -12.68
N GLU A 363 -2.15 31.12 -12.78
CA GLU A 363 -2.48 31.98 -11.64
C GLU A 363 -3.90 31.75 -11.11
N ALA A 364 -4.85 31.46 -12.01
CA ALA A 364 -6.23 31.15 -11.64
C ALA A 364 -6.32 29.84 -10.81
N GLU A 365 -5.57 28.79 -11.19
CA GLU A 365 -5.50 27.56 -10.41
C GLU A 365 -4.85 27.78 -9.04
N VAL A 366 -3.83 28.63 -8.94
CA VAL A 366 -3.21 29.00 -7.67
C VAL A 366 -4.20 29.73 -6.75
N ASP A 367 -4.93 30.71 -7.27
CA ASP A 367 -5.92 31.48 -6.51
C ASP A 367 -7.08 30.60 -6.05
N GLU A 368 -7.62 29.77 -6.94
CA GLU A 368 -8.74 28.87 -6.63
C GLU A 368 -8.31 27.73 -5.70
N GLY A 369 -7.12 27.15 -5.88
CA GLY A 369 -6.56 26.15 -4.99
C GLY A 369 -6.38 26.71 -3.56
N ALA A 370 -5.81 27.89 -3.43
CA ALA A 370 -5.71 28.56 -2.13
C ALA A 370 -7.09 28.82 -1.50
N ARG A 371 -8.06 29.27 -2.29
CA ARG A 371 -9.44 29.51 -1.81
C ARG A 371 -10.09 28.25 -1.28
N ARG A 372 -9.95 27.11 -1.98
CA ARG A 372 -10.51 25.80 -1.55
C ARG A 372 -9.86 25.33 -0.24
N VAL A 373 -8.53 25.38 -0.16
CA VAL A 373 -7.79 25.05 1.08
C VAL A 373 -8.26 25.92 2.26
N ILE A 374 -8.35 27.24 2.08
CA ILE A 374 -8.80 28.17 3.12
C ILE A 374 -10.24 27.89 3.55
N ALA A 375 -11.13 27.56 2.60
CA ALA A 375 -12.53 27.27 2.89
C ALA A 375 -12.67 26.03 3.80
N VAL A 376 -11.92 24.96 3.52
CA VAL A 376 -11.93 23.75 4.35
C VAL A 376 -11.35 24.02 5.73
N VAL A 377 -10.24 24.78 5.84
CA VAL A 377 -9.62 25.13 7.13
C VAL A 377 -10.54 26.00 7.98
N ARG A 378 -11.24 26.98 7.38
CA ARG A 378 -12.16 27.88 8.10
C ARG A 378 -13.48 27.20 8.45
N GLY A 379 -14.01 26.35 7.58
CA GLY A 379 -15.27 25.62 7.80
C GLY A 379 -15.23 24.61 8.94
N ALA A 380 -14.05 24.16 9.35
CA ALA A 380 -13.87 23.25 10.48
C ALA A 380 -13.71 23.96 11.85
N GLY A 381 -13.70 25.30 11.87
CA GLY A 381 -13.50 26.10 13.10
C GLY A 381 -14.72 26.26 14.01
N HIS A 382 -15.92 25.78 13.62
CA HIS A 382 -17.14 25.86 14.45
C HIS A 382 -17.91 24.54 14.48
N PRO A 383 -17.81 23.75 15.56
CA PRO A 383 -18.58 22.50 15.73
C PRO A 383 -20.09 22.73 15.92
N GLU A 384 -20.57 23.96 16.20
CA GLU A 384 -21.97 24.22 16.50
C GLU A 384 -22.84 24.66 15.31
N GLU A 385 -22.26 25.14 14.20
CA GLU A 385 -23.05 25.61 13.05
C GLU A 385 -23.50 24.49 12.05
N LEU A 386 -22.93 23.28 12.16
CA LEU A 386 -23.31 22.14 11.32
C LEU A 386 -24.65 21.50 11.68
N ARG A 387 -25.33 21.96 12.76
CA ARG A 387 -26.68 21.49 13.12
C ARG A 387 -27.81 22.37 12.61
N ALA A 388 -27.55 23.53 12.04
CA ALA A 388 -28.57 24.52 11.68
C ALA A 388 -28.90 24.63 10.18
N SER A 389 -28.19 23.99 9.25
CA SER A 389 -28.43 24.11 7.80
C SER A 389 -29.16 22.94 7.15
N GLY A 390 -29.82 22.10 7.93
CA GLY A 390 -30.69 21.02 7.48
C GLY A 390 -32.15 21.43 7.38
N ALA A 391 -32.50 22.46 6.61
CA ALA A 391 -33.91 22.77 6.32
C ALA A 391 -34.07 23.15 4.84
N THR A 392 -34.55 22.18 4.10
CA THR A 392 -35.48 22.23 2.96
C THR A 392 -35.62 23.53 2.16
N LYS A 393 -35.39 23.44 0.86
CA LYS A 393 -36.27 23.99 -0.16
C LYS A 393 -36.31 23.09 -1.40
N ASP A 394 -37.47 22.51 -1.61
CA ASP A 394 -37.89 21.83 -2.81
C ASP A 394 -38.32 22.90 -3.87
N PRO A 395 -38.03 22.73 -5.13
CA PRO A 395 -38.94 23.14 -6.14
C PRO A 395 -39.19 22.07 -7.22
N GLY A 396 -40.43 21.57 -7.26
CA GLY A 396 -41.29 21.47 -8.41
C GLY A 396 -40.79 20.80 -9.67
N ALA A 397 -41.33 19.61 -9.95
CA ALA A 397 -41.42 19.00 -11.28
C ALA A 397 -42.59 19.64 -12.08
N PRO A 398 -42.96 19.18 -13.31
CA PRO A 398 -42.13 18.69 -14.42
C PRO A 398 -42.48 19.40 -15.77
N GLY A 399 -41.77 19.16 -16.83
CA GLY A 399 -42.14 19.54 -18.19
C GLY A 399 -41.63 18.54 -19.23
N ASP A 400 -42.61 17.86 -19.84
CA ASP A 400 -42.43 16.95 -20.98
C ASP A 400 -41.76 17.60 -22.19
N LEU A 401 -40.98 16.86 -22.93
CA LEU A 401 -40.89 16.96 -24.39
C LEU A 401 -40.21 15.74 -25.02
N GLU A 402 -41.02 14.96 -25.64
CA GLU A 402 -41.03 14.19 -26.89
C GLU A 402 -39.71 13.61 -27.46
N ALA A 403 -39.85 12.37 -27.83
CA ALA A 403 -39.00 11.50 -28.61
C ALA A 403 -38.85 11.93 -30.08
N SER A 404 -37.68 11.68 -30.63
CA SER A 404 -37.54 11.45 -32.07
C SER A 404 -36.51 10.36 -32.30
N ALA A 405 -36.93 9.31 -32.93
CA ALA A 405 -36.18 8.19 -33.44
C ALA A 405 -35.54 8.54 -34.79
N ALA A 406 -34.35 8.06 -35.07
CA ALA A 406 -33.95 7.59 -36.40
C ALA A 406 -32.58 6.91 -36.40
N ASP A 407 -32.60 5.68 -36.89
CA ASP A 407 -31.69 4.99 -37.78
C ASP A 407 -30.19 4.73 -37.39
N GLY A 408 -29.92 3.40 -37.23
CA GLY A 408 -28.60 2.84 -37.36
C GLY A 408 -28.18 2.56 -38.80
N PRO A 409 -26.95 2.18 -39.06
CA PRO A 409 -26.68 1.04 -39.91
C PRO A 409 -25.63 0.03 -39.40
N GLN A 410 -26.00 -1.20 -39.54
CA GLN A 410 -25.41 -2.47 -39.92
C GLN A 410 -23.87 -2.63 -39.98
N ALA A 411 -23.45 -3.72 -39.36
CA ALA A 411 -22.14 -4.37 -39.48
C ALA A 411 -22.00 -5.15 -40.80
N PRO A 412 -20.77 -5.43 -41.26
CA PRO A 412 -20.52 -6.57 -42.13
C PRO A 412 -19.74 -7.70 -41.46
N ARG A 413 -20.16 -8.91 -41.82
CA ARG A 413 -19.65 -10.23 -41.44
C ARG A 413 -18.34 -10.58 -42.16
N GLY A 414 -17.56 -11.47 -41.53
CA GLY A 414 -16.27 -12.00 -41.84
C GLY A 414 -15.99 -12.62 -43.19
N PRO A 415 -14.89 -13.34 -43.35
CA PRO A 415 -14.95 -14.81 -43.26
C PRO A 415 -13.75 -15.51 -42.61
N SER A 416 -14.05 -16.77 -42.24
CA SER A 416 -13.18 -17.79 -41.73
C SER A 416 -12.13 -18.28 -42.75
N SER A 417 -10.92 -18.67 -42.30
CA SER A 417 -10.23 -19.85 -42.86
C SER A 417 -9.21 -20.44 -41.87
N ARG A 418 -9.39 -21.71 -41.63
CA ARG A 418 -8.46 -22.61 -40.95
C ARG A 418 -7.19 -22.82 -41.79
N ARG A 419 -6.03 -22.99 -41.16
CA ARG A 419 -5.03 -24.00 -41.54
C ARG A 419 -4.17 -24.39 -40.35
N HIS A 420 -4.05 -25.72 -40.20
CA HIS A 420 -3.11 -26.44 -39.36
C HIS A 420 -1.66 -26.21 -39.79
N ALA A 421 -0.72 -26.19 -38.88
CA ALA A 421 0.66 -26.59 -39.11
C ALA A 421 1.30 -27.13 -37.84
N ALA A 422 1.82 -28.24 -37.95
CA ALA A 422 2.60 -29.23 -37.25
C ALA A 422 3.60 -28.73 -36.18
N ALA A 423 3.73 -29.55 -35.13
CA ALA A 423 4.78 -29.55 -34.13
C ALA A 423 6.14 -30.01 -34.72
N PRO A 424 7.25 -29.51 -34.20
CA PRO A 424 8.55 -30.16 -34.33
C PRO A 424 8.91 -30.99 -33.12
N GLN A 425 9.63 -32.01 -33.42
CA GLN A 425 10.08 -33.16 -32.62
C GLN A 425 11.14 -32.80 -31.58
N ASP A 426 11.09 -33.60 -30.54
CA ASP A 426 12.00 -33.87 -29.45
C ASP A 426 13.46 -34.08 -29.89
N ASP A 427 14.38 -33.38 -29.19
CA ASP A 427 15.80 -33.75 -29.16
C ASP A 427 16.30 -33.78 -27.73
N SER A 428 16.15 -34.94 -27.12
CA SER A 428 16.70 -35.30 -25.82
C SER A 428 18.21 -35.53 -25.91
N GLN A 429 19.01 -34.57 -25.37
CA GLN A 429 20.35 -34.92 -24.90
C GLN A 429 20.58 -34.29 -23.51
N GLY A 430 20.64 -35.19 -22.52
CA GLY A 430 20.88 -34.89 -21.11
C GLY A 430 22.23 -34.24 -20.87
N ARG A 431 22.19 -33.12 -20.18
CA ARG A 431 23.31 -32.64 -19.38
C ARG A 431 22.92 -32.73 -17.90
N GLN A 432 23.54 -33.68 -17.24
CA GLN A 432 23.56 -33.74 -15.76
C GLN A 432 24.19 -32.46 -15.20
N VAL A 433 23.42 -31.71 -14.45
CA VAL A 433 23.93 -30.64 -13.60
C VAL A 433 24.28 -31.27 -12.25
N ALA A 434 25.55 -31.23 -11.89
CA ALA A 434 26.04 -31.68 -10.60
C ALA A 434 25.44 -30.81 -9.47
N PRO A 435 25.08 -31.37 -8.31
CA PRO A 435 24.57 -30.58 -7.18
C PRO A 435 25.68 -29.73 -6.58
N LEU A 436 25.39 -28.42 -6.42
CA LEU A 436 26.21 -27.51 -5.64
C LEU A 436 26.23 -27.98 -4.19
N ALA A 437 27.40 -28.33 -3.69
CA ALA A 437 27.63 -28.68 -2.31
C ALA A 437 27.35 -27.46 -1.42
N ALA A 438 26.49 -27.65 -0.43
CA ALA A 438 26.24 -26.69 0.66
C ALA A 438 27.51 -26.55 1.52
N PRO A 439 27.88 -25.34 1.94
CA PRO A 439 28.89 -25.17 2.98
C PRO A 439 28.28 -25.55 4.34
N GLN A 440 28.82 -26.59 4.93
CA GLN A 440 28.59 -26.92 6.34
C GLN A 440 29.49 -26.00 7.18
N ASP A 441 28.89 -25.00 7.83
CA ASP A 441 29.47 -24.34 9.00
C ASP A 441 28.40 -24.20 10.09
N ASP A 442 28.45 -25.07 11.07
CA ASP A 442 27.48 -25.28 12.14
C ASP A 442 27.72 -24.36 13.36
N SER A 443 28.29 -23.18 13.23
CA SER A 443 28.63 -22.32 14.37
C SER A 443 27.91 -20.98 14.47
N VAL A 444 26.92 -20.66 13.60
CA VAL A 444 26.11 -19.46 13.77
C VAL A 444 24.80 -19.82 14.47
N ARG A 445 24.70 -19.46 15.74
CA ARG A 445 23.40 -19.50 16.47
C ARG A 445 22.45 -18.54 15.73
N HIS A 446 21.60 -19.09 14.87
CA HIS A 446 20.51 -18.35 14.26
C HIS A 446 19.56 -17.86 15.35
N GLN A 447 19.49 -16.55 15.57
CA GLN A 447 18.36 -16.00 16.29
C GLN A 447 17.09 -16.33 15.48
N PRO A 448 15.99 -16.78 16.13
CA PRO A 448 14.74 -17.10 15.43
C PRO A 448 14.26 -15.86 14.67
N VAL A 449 13.96 -16.03 13.39
CA VAL A 449 13.40 -14.97 12.55
C VAL A 449 12.02 -14.58 13.09
N ARG A 450 11.80 -13.29 13.36
CA ARG A 450 10.50 -12.78 13.79
C ARG A 450 9.75 -12.24 12.58
N LEU A 451 8.86 -13.05 11.99
CA LEU A 451 8.13 -12.71 10.77
C LEU A 451 7.30 -11.43 10.89
N THR A 452 6.72 -11.16 12.07
CA THR A 452 5.91 -9.97 12.32
C THR A 452 6.68 -8.66 12.23
N GLN A 453 8.02 -8.69 12.27
CA GLN A 453 8.87 -7.51 12.07
C GLN A 453 9.03 -7.14 10.59
N PHE A 454 8.69 -8.05 9.67
CA PHE A 454 8.78 -7.83 8.23
C PHE A 454 7.45 -7.40 7.60
N THR A 455 6.47 -7.00 8.42
CA THR A 455 5.13 -6.63 7.95
C THR A 455 4.69 -5.30 8.53
N HIS A 456 3.98 -4.50 7.73
CA HIS A 456 3.37 -3.25 8.17
C HIS A 456 2.06 -3.52 8.94
N GLY A 457 1.23 -4.45 8.47
CA GLY A 457 0.01 -4.92 9.14
C GLY A 457 0.14 -6.37 9.60
N MET A 458 -0.86 -6.89 10.31
CA MET A 458 -0.87 -8.25 10.81
C MET A 458 -2.20 -8.93 10.56
N GLY A 459 -2.17 -10.16 9.99
CA GLY A 459 -3.35 -10.98 9.76
C GLY A 459 -4.44 -10.24 8.97
N CYS A 460 -5.70 -10.56 9.27
CA CYS A 460 -6.85 -9.94 8.58
C CYS A 460 -7.05 -8.45 8.89
N ALA A 461 -6.38 -7.88 9.88
CA ALA A 461 -6.42 -6.43 10.17
C ALA A 461 -5.75 -5.57 9.08
N CYS A 462 -5.02 -6.15 8.12
CA CYS A 462 -4.44 -5.45 6.96
C CYS A 462 -5.38 -5.37 5.73
N LYS A 463 -6.61 -5.85 5.82
CA LYS A 463 -7.63 -5.72 4.75
C LYS A 463 -7.96 -4.24 4.51
N ILE A 464 -8.30 -3.91 3.25
CA ILE A 464 -8.77 -2.55 2.87
C ILE A 464 -10.02 -2.21 3.69
N GLN A 465 -10.11 -0.96 4.15
CA GLN A 465 -11.25 -0.50 4.96
C GLN A 465 -12.58 -0.71 4.22
N PRO A 466 -13.66 -1.12 4.93
CA PRO A 466 -14.96 -1.45 4.31
C PRO A 466 -15.50 -0.36 3.41
N GLN A 467 -15.44 0.91 3.82
CA GLN A 467 -15.95 2.05 3.06
C GLN A 467 -15.22 2.24 1.72
N VAL A 468 -13.90 2.01 1.70
CA VAL A 468 -13.08 2.12 0.48
C VAL A 468 -13.42 0.98 -0.46
N LEU A 469 -13.53 -0.25 0.07
CA LEU A 469 -13.86 -1.44 -0.71
C LEU A 469 -15.28 -1.31 -1.30
N GLU A 470 -16.27 -0.89 -0.51
CA GLU A 470 -17.65 -0.67 -0.96
C GLU A 470 -17.73 0.37 -2.08
N ALA A 471 -16.99 1.49 -1.95
CA ALA A 471 -16.94 2.53 -2.98
C ALA A 471 -16.36 2.01 -4.31
N VAL A 472 -15.36 1.12 -4.27
CA VAL A 472 -14.78 0.50 -5.46
C VAL A 472 -15.75 -0.51 -6.08
N LEU A 473 -16.35 -1.39 -5.26
CA LEU A 473 -17.23 -2.47 -5.74
C LEU A 473 -18.54 -1.95 -6.34
N LYS A 474 -19.08 -0.84 -5.85
CA LYS A 474 -20.30 -0.20 -6.39
C LYS A 474 -20.21 0.12 -7.88
N ASN A 475 -19.01 0.38 -8.39
CA ASN A 475 -18.80 0.77 -9.80
C ASN A 475 -18.51 -0.43 -10.72
N LEU A 476 -18.45 -1.65 -10.18
CA LEU A 476 -18.22 -2.84 -11.00
C LEU A 476 -19.53 -3.35 -11.62
N PRO A 477 -19.51 -3.77 -12.91
CA PRO A 477 -20.68 -4.36 -13.54
C PRO A 477 -21.01 -5.69 -12.87
N ARG A 478 -22.27 -5.86 -12.51
CA ARG A 478 -22.79 -7.10 -11.93
C ARG A 478 -22.96 -8.17 -13.01
N PRO A 479 -22.56 -9.43 -12.79
CA PRO A 479 -22.80 -10.50 -13.73
C PRO A 479 -24.29 -10.86 -13.73
N ASP A 480 -24.96 -10.64 -14.85
CA ASP A 480 -26.36 -11.07 -15.08
C ASP A 480 -26.37 -12.50 -15.65
N ARG A 481 -26.20 -13.49 -14.79
CA ARG A 481 -26.19 -14.91 -15.13
C ARG A 481 -26.95 -15.74 -14.10
N ALA A 482 -27.85 -16.60 -14.56
CA ALA A 482 -28.66 -17.47 -13.71
C ALA A 482 -27.87 -18.52 -12.91
N GLU A 483 -26.62 -18.79 -13.31
CA GLU A 483 -25.71 -19.69 -12.63
C GLU A 483 -25.05 -19.09 -11.41
N VAL A 484 -24.99 -17.75 -11.31
CA VAL A 484 -24.46 -17.02 -10.14
C VAL A 484 -25.50 -17.06 -9.04
N LEU A 485 -25.25 -17.82 -7.98
CA LEU A 485 -26.13 -17.91 -6.82
C LEU A 485 -25.77 -16.90 -5.73
N VAL A 486 -24.46 -16.60 -5.63
CA VAL A 486 -23.89 -15.62 -4.70
C VAL A 486 -22.75 -14.91 -5.43
N GLY A 487 -22.80 -13.58 -5.48
CA GLY A 487 -21.82 -12.69 -6.08
C GLY A 487 -21.31 -11.66 -5.06
N THR A 488 -21.17 -10.41 -5.49
CA THR A 488 -20.66 -9.31 -4.65
C THR A 488 -21.78 -8.48 -3.99
N GLU A 489 -23.06 -8.91 -4.10
CA GLU A 489 -24.20 -8.08 -3.74
C GLU A 489 -24.54 -8.11 -2.25
N THR A 490 -24.26 -9.24 -1.58
CA THR A 490 -24.65 -9.51 -0.20
C THR A 490 -23.48 -9.61 0.76
N ALA A 491 -22.26 -9.31 0.28
CA ALA A 491 -21.02 -9.42 1.06
C ALA A 491 -20.87 -10.81 1.73
N ASP A 492 -21.28 -11.88 1.01
CA ASP A 492 -21.08 -13.25 1.47
C ASP A 492 -19.58 -13.60 1.45
N ASP A 493 -19.21 -14.61 2.26
CA ASP A 493 -17.81 -15.01 2.50
C ASP A 493 -17.13 -15.60 1.26
N ALA A 494 -17.92 -16.20 0.32
CA ALA A 494 -17.41 -16.78 -0.92
C ALA A 494 -18.41 -16.64 -2.07
N CYS A 495 -17.93 -16.71 -3.32
CA CYS A 495 -18.82 -16.81 -4.47
C CYS A 495 -19.41 -18.21 -4.62
N ALA A 496 -20.65 -18.29 -5.15
CA ALA A 496 -21.36 -19.53 -5.42
C ALA A 496 -21.85 -19.61 -6.86
N TRP A 497 -21.42 -20.64 -7.59
CA TRP A 497 -21.76 -20.88 -8.99
C TRP A 497 -22.44 -22.24 -9.16
N ARG A 498 -23.62 -22.27 -9.82
CA ARG A 498 -24.34 -23.49 -10.11
C ARG A 498 -23.82 -24.16 -11.40
N LEU A 499 -23.38 -25.41 -11.30
CA LEU A 499 -22.99 -26.24 -12.42
C LEU A 499 -24.21 -26.85 -13.12
N PRO A 500 -24.08 -27.35 -14.38
CA PRO A 500 -25.19 -27.95 -15.13
C PRO A 500 -25.85 -29.16 -14.49
N ASP A 501 -25.14 -29.89 -13.63
CA ASP A 501 -25.63 -31.05 -12.88
C ASP A 501 -26.35 -30.68 -11.56
N GLY A 502 -26.47 -29.37 -11.28
CA GLY A 502 -27.09 -28.86 -10.05
C GLY A 502 -26.13 -28.74 -8.86
N THR A 503 -24.88 -29.19 -8.99
CA THR A 503 -23.85 -28.99 -7.97
C THR A 503 -23.54 -27.49 -7.86
N VAL A 504 -23.38 -26.97 -6.64
CA VAL A 504 -22.96 -25.60 -6.38
C VAL A 504 -21.47 -25.60 -6.05
N LEU A 505 -20.68 -24.95 -6.90
CA LEU A 505 -19.28 -24.67 -6.70
C LEU A 505 -19.13 -23.44 -5.83
N ILE A 506 -18.36 -23.54 -4.74
CA ILE A 506 -17.96 -22.44 -3.86
C ILE A 506 -16.49 -22.15 -4.09
N GLN A 507 -16.14 -20.86 -4.23
CA GLN A 507 -14.74 -20.46 -4.35
C GLN A 507 -14.48 -19.16 -3.59
N THR A 508 -13.40 -19.15 -2.82
CA THR A 508 -12.90 -17.98 -2.10
C THR A 508 -11.40 -17.82 -2.31
N VAL A 509 -10.89 -16.62 -2.01
CA VAL A 509 -9.46 -16.32 -1.92
C VAL A 509 -9.21 -15.46 -0.67
N ASP A 510 -8.39 -15.97 0.24
CA ASP A 510 -7.95 -15.18 1.39
C ASP A 510 -6.46 -15.37 1.63
N PHE A 511 -5.73 -14.25 1.78
CA PHE A 511 -4.30 -14.21 2.08
C PHE A 511 -3.96 -12.95 2.85
N PHE A 512 -2.95 -13.01 3.70
CA PHE A 512 -2.55 -11.89 4.55
C PHE A 512 -1.09 -11.98 4.97
N THR A 513 -0.60 -10.94 5.64
CA THR A 513 0.74 -10.86 6.21
C THR A 513 0.84 -11.64 7.52
N PRO A 514 2.05 -12.07 7.95
CA PRO A 514 2.23 -12.80 9.21
C PRO A 514 1.58 -12.17 10.42
N ILE A 515 0.85 -13.01 11.17
CA ILE A 515 0.24 -12.67 12.45
C ILE A 515 1.01 -13.26 13.63
N VAL A 516 1.88 -14.22 13.37
CA VAL A 516 2.76 -14.89 14.33
C VAL A 516 4.17 -14.96 13.79
N ASP A 517 5.17 -15.05 14.68
CA ASP A 517 6.57 -15.15 14.29
C ASP A 517 6.98 -16.56 13.82
N ASP A 518 6.31 -17.61 14.30
CA ASP A 518 6.55 -19.00 13.85
C ASP A 518 6.01 -19.20 12.44
N PRO A 519 6.87 -19.50 11.43
CA PRO A 519 6.45 -19.64 10.04
C PRO A 519 5.46 -20.78 9.82
N ARG A 520 5.66 -21.93 10.50
CA ARG A 520 4.77 -23.10 10.37
C ARG A 520 3.39 -22.79 10.92
N LEU A 521 3.33 -22.13 12.09
CA LEU A 521 2.07 -21.69 12.68
C LEU A 521 1.37 -20.63 11.84
N PHE A 522 2.12 -19.69 11.24
CA PHE A 522 1.56 -18.72 10.31
C PHE A 522 0.88 -19.39 9.11
N GLY A 523 1.55 -20.34 8.46
CA GLY A 523 0.98 -21.12 7.36
C GLY A 523 -0.29 -21.85 7.76
N ALA A 524 -0.30 -22.46 8.94
CA ALA A 524 -1.46 -23.17 9.48
C ALA A 524 -2.65 -22.24 9.76
N ILE A 525 -2.42 -21.06 10.35
CA ILE A 525 -3.48 -20.07 10.63
C ILE A 525 -4.05 -19.52 9.31
N ALA A 526 -3.19 -19.21 8.34
CA ALA A 526 -3.63 -18.69 7.04
C ALA A 526 -4.48 -19.70 6.26
N ALA A 527 -4.11 -20.96 6.29
CA ALA A 527 -4.89 -22.06 5.70
C ALA A 527 -6.24 -22.25 6.40
N ALA A 528 -6.28 -22.22 7.74
CA ALA A 528 -7.51 -22.34 8.52
C ALA A 528 -8.46 -21.17 8.25
N ASN A 529 -7.92 -19.96 8.09
CA ASN A 529 -8.70 -18.76 7.76
C ASN A 529 -9.33 -18.86 6.37
N ALA A 530 -8.57 -19.23 5.33
CA ALA A 530 -9.11 -19.37 3.97
C ALA A 530 -10.15 -20.50 3.84
N LEU A 531 -10.07 -21.55 4.64
CA LEU A 531 -11.08 -22.61 4.70
C LEU A 531 -12.38 -22.14 5.37
N SER A 532 -12.29 -21.13 6.24
CA SER A 532 -13.43 -20.65 7.03
C SER A 532 -14.57 -20.15 6.16
N ASP A 533 -14.26 -19.43 5.08
CA ASP A 533 -15.27 -18.92 4.12
C ASP A 533 -16.09 -20.06 3.49
N VAL A 534 -15.40 -21.17 3.10
CA VAL A 534 -16.10 -22.33 2.52
C VAL A 534 -17.00 -23.00 3.58
N TYR A 535 -16.56 -23.03 4.83
CA TYR A 535 -17.35 -23.53 5.95
C TYR A 535 -18.54 -22.63 6.27
N ALA A 536 -18.39 -21.29 6.21
CA ALA A 536 -19.48 -20.32 6.42
C ALA A 536 -20.59 -20.46 5.37
N MET A 537 -20.24 -20.89 4.15
CA MET A 537 -21.21 -21.17 3.08
C MET A 537 -21.87 -22.55 3.21
N GLY A 538 -21.65 -23.32 4.30
CA GLY A 538 -22.20 -24.67 4.48
C GLY A 538 -21.60 -25.71 3.52
N ALA A 539 -20.51 -25.38 2.83
CA ALA A 539 -19.91 -26.21 1.80
C ALA A 539 -18.84 -27.16 2.37
N ARG A 540 -18.49 -28.18 1.56
CA ARG A 540 -17.39 -29.09 1.82
C ARG A 540 -16.20 -28.65 0.96
N PRO A 541 -15.04 -28.32 1.55
CA PRO A 541 -13.84 -28.02 0.78
C PRO A 541 -13.37 -29.25 -0.02
N LEU A 542 -12.86 -29.03 -1.24
CA LEU A 542 -12.37 -30.07 -2.15
C LEU A 542 -10.85 -30.02 -2.32
N PHE A 543 -10.30 -28.85 -2.58
CA PHE A 543 -8.86 -28.62 -2.75
C PHE A 543 -8.52 -27.16 -2.54
N ALA A 544 -7.23 -26.88 -2.37
CA ALA A 544 -6.69 -25.53 -2.26
C ALA A 544 -5.54 -25.29 -3.26
N LEU A 545 -5.31 -23.99 -3.58
CA LEU A 545 -4.15 -23.48 -4.31
C LEU A 545 -3.45 -22.43 -3.44
N ASN A 546 -2.11 -22.47 -3.36
CA ASN A 546 -1.31 -21.50 -2.62
C ASN A 546 -1.29 -20.13 -3.31
N ILE A 547 -1.38 -19.06 -2.55
CA ILE A 547 -1.03 -17.68 -2.94
C ILE A 547 0.13 -17.25 -2.07
N VAL A 548 1.27 -16.92 -2.69
CA VAL A 548 2.51 -16.59 -1.98
C VAL A 548 3.10 -15.30 -2.51
N GLY A 549 3.32 -14.31 -1.65
CA GLY A 549 4.26 -13.21 -1.82
C GLY A 549 5.43 -13.43 -0.85
N PHE A 550 6.68 -13.46 -1.34
CA PHE A 550 7.81 -13.78 -0.45
C PHE A 550 9.07 -12.97 -0.79
N PRO A 551 9.72 -12.33 0.20
CA PRO A 551 10.92 -11.53 -0.01
C PRO A 551 12.18 -12.44 -0.06
N VAL A 552 12.42 -13.09 -1.20
CA VAL A 552 13.50 -14.08 -1.40
C VAL A 552 14.88 -13.53 -1.07
N GLY A 553 15.14 -12.25 -1.31
CA GLY A 553 16.42 -11.61 -0.98
C GLY A 553 16.61 -11.25 0.50
N VAL A 554 15.55 -11.35 1.32
CA VAL A 554 15.51 -10.88 2.72
C VAL A 554 15.31 -12.04 3.70
N LEU A 555 14.43 -12.97 3.38
CA LEU A 555 14.11 -14.12 4.22
C LEU A 555 14.67 -15.41 3.60
N PRO A 556 15.22 -16.33 4.43
CA PRO A 556 15.67 -17.66 3.97
C PRO A 556 14.51 -18.46 3.37
N VAL A 557 14.75 -19.21 2.30
CA VAL A 557 13.74 -20.08 1.65
C VAL A 557 13.16 -21.11 2.62
N ALA A 558 13.94 -21.57 3.61
CA ALA A 558 13.46 -22.47 4.67
C ALA A 558 12.26 -21.90 5.47
N VAL A 559 12.13 -20.57 5.55
CA VAL A 559 10.96 -19.91 6.15
C VAL A 559 9.72 -20.17 5.30
N LEU A 560 9.82 -20.05 3.96
CA LEU A 560 8.72 -20.37 3.05
C LEU A 560 8.35 -21.84 3.12
N GLU A 561 9.34 -22.74 3.15
CA GLU A 561 9.11 -24.19 3.32
C GLU A 561 8.33 -24.50 4.61
N ALA A 562 8.67 -23.83 5.71
CA ALA A 562 7.96 -24.00 6.97
C ALA A 562 6.51 -23.47 6.91
N ILE A 563 6.26 -22.32 6.24
CA ILE A 563 4.91 -21.79 6.00
C ILE A 563 4.06 -22.80 5.22
N LEU A 564 4.60 -23.30 4.10
CA LEU A 564 3.91 -24.28 3.27
C LEU A 564 3.65 -25.60 4.03
N ALA A 565 4.59 -26.06 4.85
CA ALA A 565 4.43 -27.24 5.69
C ALA A 565 3.30 -27.06 6.73
N GLY A 566 3.20 -25.89 7.36
CA GLY A 566 2.11 -25.59 8.29
C GLY A 566 0.73 -25.58 7.62
N ALA A 567 0.65 -25.04 6.42
CA ALA A 567 -0.58 -25.07 5.62
C ALA A 567 -0.93 -26.52 5.20
N GLN A 568 0.06 -27.34 4.85
CA GLN A 568 -0.14 -28.75 4.52
C GLN A 568 -0.68 -29.58 5.70
N ASP A 569 -0.26 -29.28 6.95
CA ASP A 569 -0.84 -29.91 8.15
C ASP A 569 -2.35 -29.66 8.23
N VAL A 570 -2.78 -28.43 7.95
CA VAL A 570 -4.21 -28.04 7.95
C VAL A 570 -4.95 -28.66 6.77
N ALA A 571 -4.34 -28.78 5.60
CA ALA A 571 -4.92 -29.47 4.46
C ALA A 571 -5.20 -30.95 4.79
N ALA A 572 -4.25 -31.61 5.46
CA ALA A 572 -4.40 -33.00 5.91
C ALA A 572 -5.53 -33.14 6.94
N GLU A 573 -5.64 -32.20 7.92
CA GLU A 573 -6.72 -32.13 8.91
C GLU A 573 -8.10 -31.92 8.23
N ALA A 574 -8.17 -31.05 7.22
CA ALA A 574 -9.40 -30.79 6.45
C ALA A 574 -9.72 -31.91 5.43
N GLY A 575 -8.80 -32.86 5.22
CA GLY A 575 -8.96 -33.96 4.26
C GLY A 575 -8.94 -33.53 2.79
N ILE A 576 -8.19 -32.48 2.45
CA ILE A 576 -8.11 -31.92 1.08
C ILE A 576 -6.66 -31.92 0.56
N PRO A 577 -6.42 -32.06 -0.77
CA PRO A 577 -5.13 -31.84 -1.36
C PRO A 577 -4.88 -30.35 -1.63
N VAL A 578 -3.60 -29.95 -1.61
CA VAL A 578 -3.12 -28.68 -2.19
C VAL A 578 -2.55 -29.00 -3.57
N LEU A 579 -3.15 -28.44 -4.64
CA LEU A 579 -2.88 -28.82 -6.03
C LEU A 579 -1.89 -27.90 -6.78
N GLY A 580 -1.25 -26.97 -6.07
CA GLY A 580 -0.33 -25.99 -6.66
C GLY A 580 -0.58 -24.59 -6.14
N GLY A 581 -0.38 -23.59 -6.98
CA GLY A 581 -0.60 -22.20 -6.62
C GLY A 581 0.21 -21.22 -7.44
N HIS A 582 0.31 -19.99 -6.97
CA HIS A 582 1.09 -18.91 -7.58
C HIS A 582 2.02 -18.26 -6.57
N THR A 583 3.24 -17.92 -7.01
CA THR A 583 4.25 -17.28 -6.17
C THR A 583 4.81 -16.06 -6.88
N ILE A 584 4.96 -14.96 -6.13
CA ILE A 584 5.61 -13.74 -6.60
C ILE A 584 6.67 -13.32 -5.58
N GLU A 585 7.69 -12.60 -6.04
CA GLU A 585 8.59 -11.86 -5.17
C GLU A 585 7.86 -10.62 -4.65
N ASP A 586 7.90 -10.39 -3.33
CA ASP A 586 7.24 -9.26 -2.67
C ASP A 586 8.17 -8.70 -1.59
N THR A 587 7.94 -7.48 -1.16
CA THR A 587 8.69 -6.85 -0.07
C THR A 587 8.30 -7.38 1.30
N GLU A 588 7.10 -7.94 1.43
CA GLU A 588 6.54 -8.52 2.66
C GLU A 588 6.12 -9.96 2.45
N PRO A 589 6.34 -10.86 3.42
CA PRO A 589 5.78 -12.20 3.32
C PRO A 589 4.26 -12.13 3.39
N LYS A 590 3.60 -12.74 2.40
CA LYS A 590 2.15 -12.93 2.34
C LYS A 590 1.85 -14.37 1.98
N PHE A 591 0.87 -14.94 2.66
CA PHE A 591 0.47 -16.32 2.40
C PHE A 591 -1.03 -16.49 2.61
N GLY A 592 -1.63 -17.36 1.81
CA GLY A 592 -3.00 -17.81 1.93
C GLY A 592 -3.38 -18.74 0.80
N TRP A 593 -4.68 -19.00 0.66
CA TRP A 593 -5.22 -19.96 -0.28
C TRP A 593 -6.34 -19.39 -1.13
N VAL A 594 -6.44 -19.92 -2.36
CA VAL A 594 -7.72 -20.06 -3.06
C VAL A 594 -8.27 -21.40 -2.66
N VAL A 595 -9.48 -21.44 -2.08
CA VAL A 595 -10.14 -22.70 -1.69
C VAL A 595 -11.35 -22.92 -2.58
N THR A 596 -11.48 -24.11 -3.10
CA THR A 596 -12.64 -24.57 -3.85
C THR A 596 -13.38 -25.62 -3.04
N GLY A 597 -14.70 -25.42 -2.91
CA GLY A 597 -15.60 -26.34 -2.22
C GLY A 597 -16.88 -26.60 -3.03
N THR A 598 -17.71 -27.51 -2.55
CA THR A 598 -19.00 -27.82 -3.15
C THR A 598 -20.10 -27.96 -2.11
N THR A 599 -21.33 -27.62 -2.54
CA THR A 599 -22.56 -27.86 -1.79
C THR A 599 -23.72 -28.10 -2.77
N THR A 600 -24.91 -28.20 -2.27
CA THR A 600 -26.15 -28.14 -3.06
C THR A 600 -26.88 -26.82 -2.80
N GLU A 601 -27.73 -26.37 -3.70
CA GLU A 601 -28.49 -25.14 -3.50
C GLU A 601 -29.35 -25.18 -2.22
N ALA A 602 -29.87 -26.33 -1.84
CA ALA A 602 -30.64 -26.54 -0.63
C ALA A 602 -29.80 -26.50 0.66
N SER A 603 -28.50 -26.73 0.56
CA SER A 603 -27.55 -26.74 1.69
C SER A 603 -26.63 -25.51 1.70
N LEU A 604 -26.81 -24.59 0.74
CA LEU A 604 -26.05 -23.35 0.65
C LEU A 604 -26.50 -22.37 1.74
N TRP A 605 -25.59 -22.01 2.63
CA TRP A 605 -25.81 -20.93 3.58
C TRP A 605 -25.40 -19.59 2.98
N ARG A 606 -26.00 -18.53 3.48
CA ARG A 606 -25.76 -17.15 3.02
C ARG A 606 -25.63 -16.24 4.22
N ASN A 607 -25.00 -15.12 4.00
CA ASN A 607 -24.96 -14.03 4.97
C ASN A 607 -26.32 -13.28 5.10
N ALA A 608 -27.36 -13.72 4.40
CA ALA A 608 -28.69 -13.15 4.40
C ALA A 608 -29.75 -14.21 4.73
N GLY A 609 -30.87 -13.78 5.36
CA GLY A 609 -31.99 -14.67 5.68
C GLY A 609 -32.32 -14.77 7.17
N ALA A 610 -31.62 -14.03 8.03
CA ALA A 610 -31.94 -13.94 9.46
C ALA A 610 -33.36 -13.41 9.68
N ARG A 611 -34.05 -13.96 10.69
CA ARG A 611 -35.48 -13.70 10.95
C ARG A 611 -35.67 -13.13 12.35
N PRO A 612 -36.67 -12.27 12.55
CA PRO A 612 -37.07 -11.82 13.88
C PRO A 612 -37.32 -12.99 14.82
N GLY A 613 -36.72 -12.96 15.99
CA GLY A 613 -36.76 -14.01 16.99
C GLY A 613 -35.59 -15.01 16.94
N ASP A 614 -34.80 -15.04 15.88
CA ASP A 614 -33.60 -15.90 15.83
C ASP A 614 -32.62 -15.57 16.97
N ALA A 615 -32.00 -16.61 17.52
CA ALA A 615 -30.86 -16.46 18.39
C ALA A 615 -29.58 -16.24 17.57
N ILE A 616 -28.74 -15.31 18.02
CA ILE A 616 -27.43 -15.05 17.43
C ILE A 616 -26.42 -15.86 18.22
N VAL A 617 -25.69 -16.77 17.55
CA VAL A 617 -24.69 -17.65 18.16
C VAL A 617 -23.30 -17.45 17.55
N LEU A 618 -22.26 -17.59 18.37
CA LEU A 618 -20.86 -17.46 17.99
C LEU A 618 -20.06 -18.68 18.44
N SER A 619 -19.19 -19.25 17.56
CA SER A 619 -18.50 -20.52 17.80
C SER A 619 -17.09 -20.41 18.38
N LYS A 620 -16.43 -19.24 18.31
CA LYS A 620 -15.08 -19.01 18.88
C LYS A 620 -15.05 -17.69 19.66
N PRO A 621 -14.18 -17.56 20.67
CA PRO A 621 -13.98 -16.29 21.38
C PRO A 621 -13.28 -15.27 20.46
N ILE A 622 -13.57 -13.96 20.69
CA ILE A 622 -12.95 -12.83 20.01
C ILE A 622 -11.78 -12.26 20.82
N GLY A 623 -10.97 -11.40 20.18
CA GLY A 623 -9.84 -10.71 20.78
C GLY A 623 -8.49 -11.06 20.17
N SER A 624 -8.45 -11.82 19.05
CA SER A 624 -7.21 -12.25 18.39
C SER A 624 -6.35 -11.11 17.89
N GLY A 625 -6.95 -10.00 17.41
CA GLY A 625 -6.23 -8.81 16.97
C GLY A 625 -5.49 -8.11 18.11
N VAL A 626 -6.14 -7.96 19.26
CA VAL A 626 -5.51 -7.40 20.47
C VAL A 626 -4.33 -8.26 20.94
N TRP A 627 -4.48 -9.58 20.97
CA TRP A 627 -3.41 -10.51 21.34
C TRP A 627 -2.24 -10.48 20.34
N ALA A 628 -2.52 -10.39 19.04
CA ALA A 628 -1.49 -10.26 18.02
C ALA A 628 -0.68 -8.96 18.18
N THR A 629 -1.35 -7.84 18.46
CA THR A 629 -0.70 -6.56 18.72
C THR A 629 0.19 -6.61 19.95
N ALA A 630 -0.32 -7.16 21.05
CA ALA A 630 0.47 -7.35 22.27
C ALA A 630 1.68 -8.27 22.07
N SER A 631 1.55 -9.30 21.22
CA SER A 631 2.66 -10.19 20.86
C SER A 631 3.72 -9.46 20.04
N LYS A 632 3.33 -8.66 19.07
CA LYS A 632 4.26 -7.83 18.26
C LYS A 632 5.06 -6.88 19.15
N HIS A 633 4.43 -6.28 20.15
CA HIS A 633 5.08 -5.38 21.13
C HIS A 633 5.87 -6.13 22.22
N GLY A 634 5.82 -7.47 22.24
CA GLY A 634 6.59 -8.29 23.18
C GLY A 634 6.04 -8.32 24.61
N ILE A 635 4.78 -7.92 24.81
CA ILE A 635 4.13 -7.86 26.13
C ILE A 635 3.05 -8.92 26.34
N ALA A 636 2.72 -9.71 25.32
CA ALA A 636 1.74 -10.79 25.45
C ALA A 636 2.23 -11.88 26.40
N PRO A 637 1.46 -12.23 27.48
CA PRO A 637 1.77 -13.37 28.32
C PRO A 637 1.82 -14.67 27.50
N PRO A 638 2.88 -15.49 27.61
CA PRO A 638 3.10 -16.66 26.73
C PRO A 638 1.93 -17.66 26.69
N GLU A 639 1.32 -17.98 27.85
CA GLU A 639 0.19 -18.93 27.94
C GLU A 639 -1.06 -18.38 27.23
N GLY A 640 -1.36 -17.09 27.40
CA GLY A 640 -2.49 -16.42 26.76
C GLY A 640 -2.29 -16.33 25.26
N TRP A 641 -1.07 -16.00 24.81
CA TRP A 641 -0.73 -15.97 23.40
C TRP A 641 -0.84 -17.35 22.74
N ALA A 642 -0.32 -18.39 23.37
CA ALA A 642 -0.47 -19.77 22.89
C ALA A 642 -1.94 -20.18 22.72
N ARG A 643 -2.82 -19.77 23.67
CA ARG A 643 -4.27 -19.99 23.56
C ARG A 643 -4.89 -19.23 22.38
N ALA A 644 -4.55 -17.97 22.19
CA ALA A 644 -5.01 -17.19 21.03
C ALA A 644 -4.59 -17.85 19.70
N CYS A 645 -3.33 -18.28 19.60
CA CYS A 645 -2.81 -19.01 18.44
C CYS A 645 -3.57 -20.33 18.19
N ALA A 646 -3.87 -21.08 19.23
CA ALA A 646 -4.65 -22.33 19.13
C ALA A 646 -6.08 -22.08 18.61
N VAL A 647 -6.73 -20.99 19.05
CA VAL A 647 -8.05 -20.59 18.55
C VAL A 647 -7.99 -20.19 17.07
N MET A 648 -7.00 -19.39 16.66
CA MET A 648 -6.83 -18.99 15.26
C MET A 648 -6.53 -20.17 14.32
N ARG A 649 -5.71 -21.13 14.76
CA ARG A 649 -5.37 -22.33 13.97
C ARG A 649 -6.56 -23.30 13.79
N ARG A 650 -7.53 -23.27 14.68
CA ARG A 650 -8.63 -24.26 14.68
C ARG A 650 -9.57 -24.08 13.50
N LEU A 651 -9.89 -25.20 12.83
CA LEU A 651 -10.87 -25.24 11.75
C LEU A 651 -12.30 -25.00 12.25
N ASN A 652 -13.14 -24.35 11.44
CA ASN A 652 -14.57 -24.20 11.68
C ASN A 652 -15.39 -25.44 11.25
N ALA A 653 -14.74 -26.52 10.78
CA ALA A 653 -15.40 -27.75 10.32
C ALA A 653 -16.40 -28.32 11.32
N ARG A 654 -16.00 -28.43 12.61
CA ARG A 654 -16.89 -28.95 13.66
C ARG A 654 -18.09 -28.04 13.92
N ALA A 655 -17.91 -26.74 13.85
CA ALA A 655 -19.01 -25.77 13.96
C ALA A 655 -20.06 -25.94 12.84
N VAL A 656 -19.60 -26.20 11.60
CA VAL A 656 -20.50 -26.52 10.46
C VAL A 656 -21.32 -27.77 10.73
N GLU A 657 -20.72 -28.86 11.24
CA GLU A 657 -21.44 -30.10 11.56
C GLU A 657 -22.57 -29.83 12.57
N LEU A 658 -22.30 -29.06 13.61
CA LEU A 658 -23.28 -28.70 14.63
C LEU A 658 -24.38 -27.77 14.07
N LEU A 659 -24.02 -26.78 13.25
CA LEU A 659 -24.98 -25.87 12.67
C LEU A 659 -25.92 -26.54 11.64
N ARG A 660 -25.49 -27.63 10.99
CA ARG A 660 -26.36 -28.35 10.05
C ARG A 660 -27.62 -28.92 10.74
N SER A 661 -27.51 -29.43 11.97
CA SER A 661 -28.69 -29.88 12.73
C SER A 661 -29.57 -28.72 13.20
N ALA A 662 -28.95 -27.54 13.43
CA ALA A 662 -29.67 -26.35 13.87
C ALA A 662 -30.40 -25.61 12.73
N THR A 663 -30.20 -25.97 11.46
CA THR A 663 -30.79 -25.33 10.27
C THR A 663 -30.75 -23.80 10.33
N PRO A 664 -29.55 -23.19 10.28
CA PRO A 664 -29.38 -21.76 10.43
C PRO A 664 -30.06 -20.99 9.30
N HIS A 665 -30.58 -19.80 9.59
CA HIS A 665 -31.21 -18.93 8.61
C HIS A 665 -30.18 -18.02 7.91
N ALA A 666 -29.11 -17.62 8.62
CA ALA A 666 -27.98 -16.88 8.06
C ALA A 666 -26.69 -17.29 8.78
N VAL A 667 -25.57 -17.33 8.05
CA VAL A 667 -24.25 -17.68 8.59
C VAL A 667 -23.18 -16.82 7.93
N THR A 668 -22.19 -16.37 8.68
CA THR A 668 -20.92 -15.78 8.21
C THR A 668 -19.82 -16.18 9.18
N ASP A 669 -18.55 -15.93 8.84
CA ASP A 669 -17.47 -16.01 9.80
C ASP A 669 -17.08 -14.62 10.33
N VAL A 670 -16.34 -14.55 11.43
CA VAL A 670 -15.93 -13.29 12.04
C VAL A 670 -14.44 -13.08 11.77
N THR A 671 -14.12 -12.15 10.89
CA THR A 671 -12.74 -11.82 10.48
C THR A 671 -12.42 -10.33 10.62
N GLY A 672 -11.87 -9.70 9.59
CA GLY A 672 -11.26 -8.37 9.65
C GLY A 672 -12.15 -7.22 10.10
N PHE A 673 -13.46 -7.30 9.89
CA PHE A 673 -14.41 -6.25 10.30
C PHE A 673 -14.92 -6.38 11.74
N GLY A 674 -14.47 -7.43 12.43
CA GLY A 674 -14.86 -7.70 13.81
C GLY A 674 -16.31 -8.19 13.95
N LEU A 675 -16.71 -8.55 15.16
CA LEU A 675 -18.04 -9.10 15.40
C LEU A 675 -19.16 -8.15 14.98
N LEU A 676 -19.05 -6.86 15.35
CA LEU A 676 -20.11 -5.89 15.03
C LEU A 676 -20.21 -5.60 13.52
N GLY A 677 -19.10 -5.59 12.78
CA GLY A 677 -19.11 -5.38 11.33
C GLY A 677 -19.80 -6.52 10.60
N HIS A 678 -19.35 -7.77 10.81
CA HIS A 678 -19.97 -8.94 10.16
C HIS A 678 -21.42 -9.17 10.58
N LEU A 679 -21.76 -8.90 11.85
CA LEU A 679 -23.18 -8.95 12.26
C LEU A 679 -24.01 -7.88 11.55
N HIS A 680 -23.51 -6.66 11.41
CA HIS A 680 -24.20 -5.60 10.67
C HIS A 680 -24.45 -5.99 9.21
N GLU A 681 -23.46 -6.55 8.52
CA GLU A 681 -23.60 -7.04 7.14
C GLU A 681 -24.71 -8.10 7.04
N MET A 682 -24.69 -9.11 7.92
CA MET A 682 -25.74 -10.14 8.00
C MET A 682 -27.13 -9.55 8.22
N LEU A 683 -27.27 -8.63 9.16
CA LEU A 683 -28.56 -8.02 9.52
C LEU A 683 -29.08 -7.10 8.40
N ALA A 684 -28.21 -6.29 7.81
CA ALA A 684 -28.55 -5.39 6.72
C ALA A 684 -29.01 -6.17 5.48
N ALA A 685 -28.28 -7.24 5.09
CA ALA A 685 -28.65 -8.13 4.00
C ALA A 685 -29.96 -8.88 4.27
N SER A 686 -30.32 -9.08 5.53
CA SER A 686 -31.57 -9.73 5.97
C SER A 686 -32.74 -8.76 6.18
N GLY A 687 -32.51 -7.44 6.19
CA GLY A 687 -33.53 -6.42 6.46
C GLY A 687 -34.06 -6.45 7.91
N VAL A 688 -33.19 -6.73 8.89
CA VAL A 688 -33.54 -6.88 10.31
C VAL A 688 -32.58 -6.13 11.23
N ASP A 689 -32.95 -5.93 12.49
CA ASP A 689 -32.15 -5.35 13.55
C ASP A 689 -31.87 -6.39 14.67
N ALA A 690 -30.90 -6.17 15.53
CA ALA A 690 -30.54 -7.09 16.58
C ALA A 690 -30.20 -6.41 17.92
N GLU A 691 -30.29 -7.22 18.98
CA GLU A 691 -29.77 -6.94 20.31
C GLU A 691 -28.64 -7.91 20.63
N VAL A 692 -27.48 -7.36 21.05
CA VAL A 692 -26.29 -8.12 21.49
C VAL A 692 -26.06 -7.90 22.98
N TRP A 693 -25.80 -8.96 23.73
CA TRP A 693 -25.48 -8.93 25.16
C TRP A 693 -23.98 -8.96 25.34
N ALA A 694 -23.39 -7.82 25.70
CA ALA A 694 -21.93 -7.63 25.69
C ALA A 694 -21.19 -8.66 26.56
N ASP A 695 -21.73 -8.99 27.77
CA ASP A 695 -21.10 -9.94 28.69
C ASP A 695 -21.32 -11.42 28.29
N ALA A 696 -22.22 -11.69 27.31
CA ALA A 696 -22.43 -13.03 26.77
C ALA A 696 -21.46 -13.36 25.61
N VAL A 697 -20.79 -12.35 25.04
CA VAL A 697 -19.83 -12.56 23.95
C VAL A 697 -18.57 -13.22 24.52
N PRO A 698 -18.15 -14.39 24.01
CA PRO A 698 -16.93 -15.03 24.49
C PRO A 698 -15.70 -14.23 24.06
N VAL A 699 -14.85 -13.88 25.03
CA VAL A 699 -13.63 -13.10 24.84
C VAL A 699 -12.43 -13.92 25.31
N LEU A 700 -11.34 -13.92 24.57
CA LEU A 700 -10.09 -14.55 24.95
C LEU A 700 -9.62 -14.00 26.32
N PRO A 701 -9.33 -14.88 27.30
CA PRO A 701 -8.92 -14.43 28.62
C PRO A 701 -7.73 -13.49 28.59
N GLY A 702 -7.83 -12.34 29.27
CA GLY A 702 -6.78 -11.32 29.32
C GLY A 702 -6.92 -10.21 28.29
N THR A 703 -7.77 -10.33 27.26
CA THR A 703 -7.94 -9.31 26.20
C THR A 703 -8.31 -7.94 26.75
N LEU A 704 -9.30 -7.86 27.65
CA LEU A 704 -9.74 -6.57 28.21
C LEU A 704 -8.60 -5.86 28.96
N ARG A 705 -7.77 -6.60 29.67
CA ARG A 705 -6.59 -6.06 30.34
C ARG A 705 -5.55 -5.52 29.35
N LEU A 706 -5.33 -6.20 28.22
CA LEU A 706 -4.42 -5.74 27.18
C LEU A 706 -4.95 -4.45 26.55
N ILE A 707 -6.26 -4.33 26.32
CA ILE A 707 -6.90 -3.09 25.84
C ILE A 707 -6.70 -1.95 26.83
N GLU A 708 -6.87 -2.18 28.15
CA GLU A 708 -6.61 -1.18 29.20
C GLU A 708 -5.14 -0.74 29.22
N GLN A 709 -4.21 -1.58 28.79
CA GLN A 709 -2.79 -1.28 28.63
C GLN A 709 -2.48 -0.52 27.33
N GLY A 710 -3.48 -0.29 26.46
CA GLY A 710 -3.33 0.44 25.19
C GLY A 710 -3.11 -0.45 23.96
N GLU A 711 -3.09 -1.78 24.12
CA GLU A 711 -2.86 -2.76 23.05
C GLU A 711 -4.11 -2.94 22.18
N VAL A 712 -4.41 -1.93 21.39
CA VAL A 712 -5.58 -1.93 20.49
C VAL A 712 -5.09 -1.73 19.06
N PRO A 713 -5.29 -2.71 18.15
CA PRO A 713 -4.94 -2.58 16.74
C PRO A 713 -5.59 -1.35 16.10
N GLY A 714 -4.94 -0.77 15.11
CA GLY A 714 -5.53 0.33 14.35
C GLY A 714 -6.79 -0.08 13.61
N GLY A 715 -6.82 -1.27 13.01
CA GLY A 715 -8.01 -1.84 12.39
C GLY A 715 -9.19 -1.94 13.35
N THR A 716 -8.95 -2.30 14.61
CA THR A 716 -9.97 -2.32 15.67
C THR A 716 -10.53 -0.92 15.95
N ARG A 717 -9.69 0.11 15.98
CA ARG A 717 -10.14 1.50 16.17
C ARG A 717 -10.96 1.99 14.97
N ALA A 718 -10.53 1.65 13.76
CA ALA A 718 -11.26 1.98 12.53
C ALA A 718 -12.63 1.27 12.50
N ASN A 719 -12.69 -0.02 12.85
CA ASN A 719 -13.92 -0.79 12.96
C ASN A 719 -14.86 -0.20 14.04
N ALA A 720 -14.33 0.20 15.19
CA ALA A 720 -15.11 0.85 16.26
C ALA A 720 -15.68 2.20 15.82
N ALA A 721 -14.92 2.99 15.09
CA ALA A 721 -15.40 4.24 14.50
C ALA A 721 -16.50 4.00 13.46
N HIS A 722 -16.35 2.98 12.62
CA HIS A 722 -17.39 2.59 11.66
C HIS A 722 -18.65 2.07 12.35
N ALA A 723 -18.49 1.21 13.37
CA ALA A 723 -19.60 0.67 14.14
C ALA A 723 -20.49 1.73 14.82
N ALA A 724 -19.94 2.91 15.10
CA ALA A 724 -20.70 4.03 15.67
C ALA A 724 -21.86 4.51 14.76
N SER A 725 -21.85 4.18 13.47
CA SER A 725 -22.93 4.54 12.52
C SER A 725 -24.15 3.60 12.60
N PHE A 726 -23.98 2.36 13.09
CA PHE A 726 -25.05 1.35 13.12
C PHE A 726 -25.21 0.64 14.49
N ALA A 727 -24.23 0.75 15.40
CA ALA A 727 -24.27 0.15 16.73
C ALA A 727 -24.49 1.20 17.82
N ALA A 728 -25.48 0.98 18.69
CA ALA A 728 -25.76 1.81 19.86
C ALA A 728 -25.46 1.05 21.15
N PHE A 729 -24.60 1.60 22.00
CA PHE A 729 -24.19 0.97 23.27
C PHE A 729 -24.98 1.53 24.44
N ALA A 730 -25.51 0.64 25.28
CA ALA A 730 -26.08 1.02 26.55
C ALA A 730 -25.04 1.65 27.48
N ALA A 731 -25.46 2.54 28.39
CA ALA A 731 -24.58 3.31 29.27
C ALA A 731 -23.70 2.42 30.20
N GLY A 732 -24.09 1.17 30.45
CA GLY A 732 -23.37 0.21 31.28
C GLY A 732 -22.27 -0.57 30.58
N VAL A 733 -22.10 -0.45 29.25
CA VAL A 733 -21.06 -1.20 28.52
C VAL A 733 -19.74 -0.44 28.60
N PRO A 734 -18.68 -1.00 29.26
CA PRO A 734 -17.40 -0.31 29.42
C PRO A 734 -16.63 -0.20 28.10
N GLU A 735 -15.78 0.82 27.97
CA GLU A 735 -15.03 1.09 26.74
C GLU A 735 -14.16 -0.11 26.24
N PRO A 736 -13.40 -0.82 27.11
CA PRO A 736 -12.65 -2.00 26.66
C PRO A 736 -13.52 -3.06 26.02
N LEU A 737 -14.75 -3.25 26.53
CA LEU A 737 -15.68 -4.23 25.97
C LEU A 737 -16.26 -3.73 24.61
N ARG A 738 -16.49 -2.44 24.45
CA ARG A 738 -16.88 -1.85 23.14
C ARG A 738 -15.81 -2.07 22.09
N LEU A 739 -14.55 -1.88 22.47
CA LEU A 739 -13.40 -2.06 21.57
C LEU A 739 -13.24 -3.52 21.15
N VAL A 740 -13.33 -4.49 22.08
CA VAL A 740 -13.16 -5.90 21.69
C VAL A 740 -14.29 -6.41 20.82
N LEU A 741 -15.51 -5.88 20.91
CA LEU A 741 -16.62 -6.22 20.01
C LEU A 741 -16.36 -5.76 18.55
N ALA A 742 -15.51 -4.76 18.37
CA ALA A 742 -15.06 -4.28 17.06
C ALA A 742 -13.68 -4.83 16.65
N ASP A 743 -13.05 -5.66 17.51
CA ASP A 743 -11.69 -6.15 17.26
C ASP A 743 -11.61 -7.02 16.01
N ALA A 744 -10.66 -6.68 15.11
CA ALA A 744 -10.38 -7.44 13.90
C ALA A 744 -9.91 -8.84 14.25
N GLN A 745 -10.61 -9.87 13.79
CA GLN A 745 -10.27 -11.26 14.05
C GLN A 745 -9.48 -11.87 12.89
N THR A 746 -8.57 -12.77 13.19
CA THR A 746 -7.94 -13.65 12.19
C THR A 746 -8.40 -15.07 12.49
N SER A 747 -8.97 -15.75 11.50
CA SER A 747 -9.52 -17.09 11.60
C SER A 747 -10.51 -17.22 12.77
N GLY A 748 -11.47 -16.30 12.85
CA GLY A 748 -12.48 -16.29 13.90
C GLY A 748 -13.51 -17.40 13.79
N GLY A 749 -14.55 -17.32 14.61
CA GLY A 749 -15.62 -18.32 14.66
C GLY A 749 -16.74 -18.04 13.66
N LEU A 750 -17.60 -19.02 13.45
CA LEU A 750 -18.86 -18.84 12.74
C LEU A 750 -19.86 -18.07 13.60
N LEU A 751 -20.48 -17.07 13.00
CA LEU A 751 -21.57 -16.28 13.50
C LEU A 751 -22.86 -16.72 12.77
N ALA A 752 -23.87 -17.14 13.51
CA ALA A 752 -25.09 -17.66 12.88
C ALA A 752 -26.37 -17.12 13.54
N ALA A 753 -27.39 -16.88 12.73
CA ALA A 753 -28.77 -16.68 13.16
C ALA A 753 -29.52 -18.02 13.10
N VAL A 754 -29.93 -18.54 14.25
CA VAL A 754 -30.55 -19.86 14.35
C VAL A 754 -31.95 -19.78 14.99
N PRO A 755 -32.89 -20.68 14.61
CA PRO A 755 -34.16 -20.77 15.28
C PRO A 755 -34.01 -20.99 16.78
N PRO A 756 -34.81 -20.33 17.66
CA PRO A 756 -34.67 -20.52 19.12
C PRO A 756 -34.82 -21.97 19.58
N ALA A 757 -35.62 -22.78 18.86
CA ALA A 757 -35.82 -24.19 19.18
C ALA A 757 -34.55 -25.05 19.02
N ALA A 758 -33.60 -24.63 18.18
CA ALA A 758 -32.35 -25.36 17.95
C ALA A 758 -31.25 -25.03 18.97
N VAL A 759 -31.42 -23.97 19.77
CA VAL A 759 -30.39 -23.47 20.70
C VAL A 759 -30.03 -24.49 21.74
N ALA A 760 -31.00 -25.16 22.33
CA ALA A 760 -30.76 -26.12 23.41
C ALA A 760 -29.90 -27.30 22.94
N GLU A 761 -30.15 -27.84 21.75
CA GLU A 761 -29.39 -28.92 21.15
C GLU A 761 -27.97 -28.46 20.80
N LEU A 762 -27.84 -27.28 20.22
CA LEU A 762 -26.56 -26.68 19.84
C LEU A 762 -25.64 -26.44 21.04
N LEU A 763 -26.19 -25.97 22.16
CA LEU A 763 -25.44 -25.75 23.41
C LEU A 763 -25.13 -27.05 24.19
N ALA A 764 -25.93 -28.12 24.02
CA ALA A 764 -25.70 -29.41 24.64
C ALA A 764 -24.60 -30.25 23.95
N ALA A 765 -24.17 -29.88 22.78
CA ALA A 765 -23.09 -30.57 22.05
C ALA A 765 -21.80 -30.54 22.86
N PRO A 766 -21.04 -31.68 22.93
CA PRO A 766 -19.77 -31.74 23.66
C PRO A 766 -18.84 -30.62 23.20
N ALA A 767 -18.51 -29.73 24.12
CA ALA A 767 -17.61 -28.63 23.85
C ALA A 767 -16.16 -29.16 23.80
N GLU A 768 -15.57 -29.14 22.61
CA GLU A 768 -14.11 -29.10 22.52
C GLU A 768 -13.65 -27.71 22.93
N GLU A 769 -12.55 -27.57 23.64
CA GLU A 769 -12.03 -26.27 24.11
C GLU A 769 -11.90 -25.29 22.94
N GLY A 770 -12.74 -24.27 22.93
CA GLY A 770 -12.79 -23.22 21.87
C GLY A 770 -13.64 -23.52 20.62
N ALA A 771 -14.54 -24.53 20.66
CA ALA A 771 -15.54 -24.82 19.61
C ALA A 771 -16.98 -24.89 20.18
N ALA A 772 -17.23 -24.29 21.33
CA ALA A 772 -18.56 -24.26 21.97
C ALA A 772 -19.31 -23.01 21.46
N PHE A 773 -20.51 -23.23 20.89
CA PHE A 773 -21.40 -22.09 20.59
C PHE A 773 -21.85 -21.39 21.88
N GLN A 774 -21.92 -20.07 21.80
CA GLN A 774 -22.54 -19.24 22.83
C GLN A 774 -23.60 -18.36 22.20
N VAL A 775 -24.73 -18.19 22.90
CA VAL A 775 -25.77 -17.25 22.48
C VAL A 775 -25.33 -15.86 22.93
N ILE A 776 -25.12 -14.98 21.97
CA ILE A 776 -24.61 -13.64 22.21
C ILE A 776 -25.65 -12.53 22.00
N GLY A 777 -26.83 -12.88 21.47
CA GLY A 777 -27.86 -11.91 21.16
C GLY A 777 -29.08 -12.56 20.52
N ARG A 778 -29.96 -11.70 19.99
CA ARG A 778 -31.16 -12.10 19.24
C ARG A 778 -31.48 -11.10 18.13
N VAL A 779 -32.12 -11.55 17.07
CA VAL A 779 -32.73 -10.73 16.05
C VAL A 779 -34.06 -10.17 16.58
N THR A 780 -34.25 -8.84 16.54
CA THR A 780 -35.36 -8.19 17.23
C THR A 780 -36.58 -7.90 16.36
N GLY A 781 -36.34 -7.43 15.13
CA GLY A 781 -37.45 -7.06 14.23
C GLY A 781 -36.97 -6.62 12.86
N SER A 782 -37.87 -6.22 11.98
CA SER A 782 -37.53 -5.62 10.69
C SER A 782 -36.77 -4.31 10.90
N GLY A 783 -35.70 -4.10 10.15
CA GLY A 783 -34.81 -2.94 10.29
C GLY A 783 -33.78 -2.79 9.19
N GLY A 784 -32.77 -1.98 9.42
CA GLY A 784 -31.69 -1.69 8.47
C GLY A 784 -30.32 -2.15 8.94
N GLY A 785 -30.25 -3.22 9.75
CA GLY A 785 -28.98 -3.76 10.25
C GLY A 785 -28.47 -3.10 11.53
N ARG A 786 -29.32 -2.38 12.28
CA ARG A 786 -28.91 -1.72 13.50
C ARG A 786 -28.71 -2.71 14.64
N ILE A 787 -27.68 -2.46 15.44
CA ILE A 787 -27.33 -3.30 16.58
C ILE A 787 -27.49 -2.49 17.87
N ARG A 788 -28.22 -3.01 18.84
CA ARG A 788 -28.27 -2.49 20.20
C ARG A 788 -27.44 -3.37 21.11
N VAL A 789 -26.38 -2.81 21.68
CA VAL A 789 -25.48 -3.54 22.59
C VAL A 789 -25.89 -3.23 24.03
N GLU A 790 -26.38 -4.26 24.73
CA GLU A 790 -26.82 -4.18 26.11
C GLU A 790 -25.73 -4.71 27.09
N ALA A 791 -25.68 -4.14 28.28
CA ALA A 791 -24.86 -4.70 29.36
C ALA A 791 -25.52 -5.96 29.95
N GLY A 792 -24.71 -6.88 30.43
CA GLY A 792 -25.18 -8.12 31.09
C GLY A 792 -25.18 -9.34 30.14
N PRO A 793 -25.39 -10.55 30.73
CA PRO A 793 -25.31 -11.84 30.03
C PRO A 793 -26.57 -12.17 29.20
N GLY A 794 -27.54 -11.27 29.15
CA GLY A 794 -28.82 -11.50 28.48
C GLY A 794 -29.81 -12.39 29.26
N PRO A 795 -31.05 -12.50 28.76
CA PRO A 795 -32.04 -13.41 29.36
C PRO A 795 -31.63 -14.87 29.12
N LEU A 796 -31.78 -15.73 30.10
CA LEU A 796 -31.67 -17.18 29.90
C LEU A 796 -32.76 -17.59 28.87
N LEU A 797 -32.35 -17.95 27.65
CA LEU A 797 -33.24 -18.52 26.64
C LEU A 797 -33.66 -19.92 27.06
N GLY A 798 -34.69 -20.04 27.87
CA GLY A 798 -35.21 -21.29 28.44
C GLY A 798 -36.51 -21.16 29.22
N ALA A 799 -37.08 -19.97 29.29
CA ALA A 799 -38.34 -19.72 29.94
C ALA A 799 -39.28 -18.92 29.02
N CYS A 800 -39.79 -19.57 27.99
CA CYS A 800 -41.01 -19.20 27.30
C CYS A 800 -41.70 -20.50 26.85
#